data_eb1c15c66bd92bd94018419d3905b941
#
_entry.id   eb1c15c66bd92bd94018419d3905b941
#
_cell.length_a   1.000
_cell.length_b   1.000
_cell.length_c   1.000
_cell.angle_alpha   90.00
_cell.angle_beta   90.00
_cell.angle_gamma   90.00
#
_symmetry.space_group_name_H-M   'P 1'
#
loop_
_entity.id
_entity.type
_entity.pdbx_description
1 polymer ?
#
loop_
_entity_poly.entity_id
_entity_poly.type
_entity_poly.pdbx_seq_one_letter_code
_entity_poly.pdbx_strand_id
1 'polypeptide(L)'
;MKKRGWILLLAAVLLLAVGCGGSEKILSTEGVPQEVLQSAQYKAALAEETATVIAYNYVPLTDSAPVRAAVKKMQAGEDAELRYYNFYDRNDCQGIDGMRLTVKDGVAAFQEISLTGYGDTVDWENVLYQQAEEIKLNSCGELSLIESMDHTYIVFSPLDPYEDYNKRYELTKTYLYPLAEGCTQNFTSPEGITDPLWWARLCWFLTDGETDYPEGHEVPIDEIEEVLLKWFDISEEKLRSLLDPDGNGTMLWVTETGISWSCFAKEAVREGDLLRIRYGFTFNGREPNYNRELTVRIAEDGSWKYVSNRTVPTELENGVTAMSIDGMLSGSGWQPLYTCMVQDGDGYNEVFHAAMEPKLLADGILAIPVIPGTSYKDGAPIAVMMLHTDGSYEVIKTPLTCGDWMKMSYSGGEIRYTSTETAGESLIIRTEYSTDIGVRNPYNRIDRLVETEVWSDGRVESRDYVPEGSRYTMLKSPDGQHIADSAENGSLTINGTVVLDTSLNGEDQGLDGYYAPELWLDNDRLVISSNDYRHSNDYGIFTLSTGEVTWMNLGKMNGNGLSGIRLLDGKLFWTVMNENFFTDDESGSVSEMAFYSLPVEELPYGTPTRMATKLYYGMEHNGRLWTAETNYTATGHLTVLAFDPESGESAELDIPVAEWLDGVEQSRSWTCNAYKMTEQGMVLRATQYMENDNYGTDWIILVPHALLDNMEWQRLPSVLDSAEEMPLTEIEEVFGGQWRDLSYDEGYTLTIYREGDALYCRWADMEPQQLVKAYKTGKTGYYITTRRADGTTDALALDTGKPKDNKITAMLYEWRNLTYQGEA
;
A
#
# COMPACT_ATOMS: atom_id res chain seq x y z
N MET A 1 -22.76 -69.64 -15.29
CA MET A 1 -22.39 -68.71 -16.41
C MET A 1 -23.54 -68.07 -17.12
N LYS A 2 -24.81 -68.23 -16.76
CA LYS A 2 -25.98 -67.63 -17.44
C LYS A 2 -26.53 -66.36 -16.78
N LYS A 3 -26.11 -65.98 -15.57
CA LYS A 3 -26.58 -64.74 -14.90
C LYS A 3 -25.74 -63.52 -15.20
N ARG A 4 -24.51 -63.60 -15.65
CA ARG A 4 -23.67 -62.44 -15.98
C ARG A 4 -23.96 -61.86 -17.37
N GLY A 5 -24.57 -62.63 -18.26
CA GLY A 5 -24.95 -62.13 -19.60
C GLY A 5 -26.17 -61.21 -19.60
N TRP A 6 -27.07 -61.36 -18.62
CA TRP A 6 -28.26 -60.55 -18.51
C TRP A 6 -28.02 -59.18 -17.86
N ILE A 7 -27.03 -59.06 -16.99
CA ILE A 7 -26.62 -57.77 -16.39
C ILE A 7 -25.91 -56.89 -17.42
N LEU A 8 -25.08 -57.49 -18.30
CA LEU A 8 -24.44 -56.77 -19.41
C LEU A 8 -25.44 -56.39 -20.48
N LEU A 9 -26.51 -57.21 -20.72
CA LEU A 9 -27.53 -56.87 -21.68
C LEU A 9 -28.47 -55.77 -21.14
N LEU A 10 -28.75 -55.76 -19.83
CA LEU A 10 -29.53 -54.69 -19.19
C LEU A 10 -28.76 -53.37 -19.15
N ALA A 11 -27.47 -53.42 -18.92
CA ALA A 11 -26.57 -52.23 -18.95
C ALA A 11 -26.45 -51.70 -20.40
N ALA A 12 -26.38 -52.59 -21.41
CA ALA A 12 -26.34 -52.20 -22.81
C ALA A 12 -27.71 -51.69 -23.32
N VAL A 13 -28.82 -52.21 -22.77
CA VAL A 13 -30.17 -51.71 -23.10
C VAL A 13 -30.49 -50.41 -22.40
N LEU A 14 -29.96 -50.19 -21.20
CA LEU A 14 -30.04 -48.88 -20.51
C LEU A 14 -29.18 -47.81 -21.24
N LEU A 15 -28.03 -48.19 -21.78
CA LEU A 15 -27.20 -47.31 -22.61
C LEU A 15 -27.81 -47.04 -24.02
N LEU A 16 -28.64 -47.94 -24.52
CA LEU A 16 -29.34 -47.78 -25.83
C LEU A 16 -30.72 -47.12 -25.71
N ALA A 17 -31.26 -46.98 -24.47
CA ALA A 17 -32.54 -46.29 -24.22
C ALA A 17 -32.37 -44.80 -23.92
N VAL A 18 -31.15 -44.32 -23.70
CA VAL A 18 -30.83 -42.89 -23.72
C VAL A 18 -30.58 -42.51 -25.19
N GLY A 19 -31.67 -42.24 -25.88
CA GLY A 19 -31.66 -41.93 -27.29
C GLY A 19 -30.75 -40.77 -27.68
N CYS A 20 -30.00 -40.98 -28.68
CA CYS A 20 -29.35 -40.05 -29.61
C CYS A 20 -29.40 -38.56 -29.21
N GLY A 21 -28.37 -38.07 -28.47
CA GLY A 21 -28.07 -36.64 -28.31
C GLY A 21 -27.67 -36.19 -26.96
N GLY A 22 -27.99 -36.91 -25.88
CA GLY A 22 -27.74 -36.44 -24.48
C GLY A 22 -26.51 -37.08 -23.80
N SER A 23 -25.94 -38.16 -24.36
CA SER A 23 -24.89 -38.92 -23.65
C SER A 23 -23.50 -38.24 -23.62
N GLU A 24 -23.27 -37.27 -24.50
CA GLU A 24 -22.03 -36.49 -24.49
C GLU A 24 -22.02 -35.34 -23.44
N LYS A 25 -23.18 -35.01 -22.87
CA LYS A 25 -23.29 -33.91 -21.90
C LYS A 25 -23.00 -34.33 -20.46
N ILE A 26 -23.00 -35.60 -20.12
CA ILE A 26 -22.88 -36.08 -18.75
C ILE A 26 -21.42 -36.47 -18.45
N LEU A 27 -20.81 -35.85 -17.46
CA LEU A 27 -19.45 -36.11 -16.98
C LEU A 27 -19.41 -37.33 -16.06
N SER A 28 -20.29 -37.39 -15.06
CA SER A 28 -20.41 -38.48 -14.10
C SER A 28 -21.80 -38.47 -13.43
N THR A 29 -22.29 -39.64 -13.08
CA THR A 29 -23.50 -39.84 -12.25
C THR A 29 -23.16 -40.61 -10.98
N GLU A 30 -21.90 -40.74 -10.64
CA GLU A 30 -21.45 -41.42 -9.43
C GLU A 30 -21.92 -40.64 -8.19
N GLY A 31 -22.51 -41.32 -7.22
CA GLY A 31 -23.03 -40.70 -5.99
C GLY A 31 -24.42 -40.05 -6.14
N VAL A 32 -24.97 -39.93 -7.35
CA VAL A 32 -26.29 -39.33 -7.57
C VAL A 32 -27.40 -40.36 -7.28
N PRO A 33 -28.39 -40.08 -6.45
CA PRO A 33 -29.53 -40.97 -6.18
C PRO A 33 -30.31 -41.30 -7.43
N GLN A 34 -30.81 -42.52 -7.51
CA GLN A 34 -31.61 -42.96 -8.65
C GLN A 34 -32.90 -42.16 -8.81
N GLU A 35 -33.45 -41.65 -7.71
CA GLU A 35 -34.63 -40.79 -7.75
C GLU A 35 -34.40 -39.51 -8.53
N VAL A 36 -33.22 -38.88 -8.33
CA VAL A 36 -32.80 -37.69 -9.12
C VAL A 36 -32.68 -38.04 -10.58
N LEU A 37 -31.94 -39.10 -10.94
CA LEU A 37 -31.70 -39.50 -12.33
C LEU A 37 -32.99 -39.94 -13.06
N GLN A 38 -34.01 -40.38 -12.30
CA GLN A 38 -35.29 -40.77 -12.84
C GLN A 38 -36.34 -39.66 -12.82
N SER A 39 -36.06 -38.53 -12.15
CA SER A 39 -36.99 -37.42 -12.04
C SER A 39 -37.37 -36.81 -13.37
N ALA A 40 -38.57 -36.24 -13.44
CA ALA A 40 -39.08 -35.58 -14.63
C ALA A 40 -38.20 -34.34 -14.98
N GLN A 41 -37.82 -33.60 -13.97
CA GLN A 41 -37.01 -32.38 -14.13
C GLN A 41 -35.60 -32.70 -14.64
N TYR A 42 -34.91 -33.74 -14.11
CA TYR A 42 -33.59 -34.16 -14.60
C TYR A 42 -33.63 -34.55 -16.07
N LYS A 43 -34.63 -35.29 -16.47
CA LYS A 43 -34.83 -35.69 -17.89
C LYS A 43 -35.17 -34.50 -18.78
N ALA A 44 -35.96 -33.55 -18.27
CA ALA A 44 -36.30 -32.34 -18.98
C ALA A 44 -35.03 -31.45 -19.16
N ALA A 45 -34.25 -31.26 -18.13
CA ALA A 45 -33.01 -30.49 -18.15
C ALA A 45 -31.96 -31.09 -19.13
N LEU A 46 -31.82 -32.40 -19.15
CA LEU A 46 -30.94 -33.08 -20.11
C LEU A 46 -31.40 -32.93 -21.59
N ALA A 47 -32.68 -32.77 -21.78
CA ALA A 47 -33.26 -32.65 -23.14
C ALA A 47 -33.21 -31.20 -23.65
N GLU A 48 -32.81 -30.22 -22.84
CA GLU A 48 -32.75 -28.84 -23.29
C GLU A 48 -31.67 -28.60 -24.34
N GLU A 49 -32.00 -27.78 -25.33
CA GLU A 49 -31.05 -27.37 -26.39
C GLU A 49 -30.19 -26.17 -25.97
N THR A 50 -30.63 -25.42 -24.96
CA THR A 50 -29.90 -24.28 -24.39
C THR A 50 -28.69 -24.74 -23.58
N ALA A 51 -27.74 -23.82 -23.38
CA ALA A 51 -26.63 -24.06 -22.47
C ALA A 51 -27.15 -24.34 -21.04
N THR A 52 -27.01 -25.61 -20.62
CA THR A 52 -27.62 -26.06 -19.36
C THR A 52 -26.57 -26.75 -18.48
N VAL A 53 -26.49 -26.35 -17.22
CA VAL A 53 -25.77 -27.07 -16.16
C VAL A 53 -26.75 -27.85 -15.32
N ILE A 54 -26.44 -29.09 -15.05
CA ILE A 54 -27.12 -29.92 -14.06
C ILE A 54 -26.10 -30.25 -12.97
N ALA A 55 -26.41 -29.97 -11.73
CA ALA A 55 -25.61 -30.28 -10.56
C ALA A 55 -26.37 -31.14 -9.54
N TYR A 56 -25.64 -31.87 -8.71
CA TYR A 56 -26.17 -32.55 -7.54
C TYR A 56 -25.35 -32.13 -6.31
N ASN A 57 -26.01 -31.61 -5.31
CA ASN A 57 -25.36 -30.99 -4.14
C ASN A 57 -24.24 -30.01 -4.54
N TYR A 58 -24.51 -29.17 -5.56
CA TYR A 58 -23.62 -28.18 -6.17
C TYR A 58 -22.43 -28.78 -6.96
N VAL A 59 -22.35 -30.08 -7.15
CA VAL A 59 -21.33 -30.71 -8.01
C VAL A 59 -21.90 -30.85 -9.42
N PRO A 60 -21.31 -30.21 -10.44
CA PRO A 60 -21.78 -30.33 -11.82
C PRO A 60 -21.73 -31.77 -12.34
N LEU A 61 -22.80 -32.19 -12.98
CA LEU A 61 -22.95 -33.48 -13.62
C LEU A 61 -22.77 -33.37 -15.14
N THR A 62 -22.86 -32.16 -15.70
CA THR A 62 -22.79 -31.88 -17.14
C THR A 62 -21.55 -31.08 -17.49
N ASP A 63 -21.09 -31.21 -18.74
CA ASP A 63 -20.00 -30.41 -19.29
C ASP A 63 -20.38 -28.91 -19.25
N SER A 64 -19.50 -28.08 -18.71
CA SER A 64 -19.66 -26.64 -18.58
C SER A 64 -19.18 -25.83 -19.81
N ALA A 65 -18.51 -26.45 -20.79
CA ALA A 65 -18.01 -25.74 -21.96
C ALA A 65 -19.11 -24.97 -22.74
N PRO A 66 -20.34 -25.51 -22.94
CA PRO A 66 -21.42 -24.74 -23.53
C PRO A 66 -21.84 -23.53 -22.67
N VAL A 67 -21.79 -23.67 -21.35
CA VAL A 67 -22.13 -22.62 -20.41
C VAL A 67 -21.09 -21.50 -20.42
N ARG A 68 -19.79 -21.84 -20.41
CA ARG A 68 -18.73 -20.83 -20.54
C ARG A 68 -18.87 -20.03 -21.82
N ALA A 69 -19.21 -20.70 -22.93
CA ALA A 69 -19.45 -20.02 -24.20
C ALA A 69 -20.67 -19.08 -24.13
N ALA A 70 -21.74 -19.49 -23.44
CA ALA A 70 -22.90 -18.63 -23.20
C ALA A 70 -22.57 -17.44 -22.32
N VAL A 71 -21.90 -17.64 -21.18
CA VAL A 71 -21.48 -16.58 -20.25
C VAL A 71 -20.57 -15.56 -20.96
N LYS A 72 -19.60 -16.02 -21.75
CA LYS A 72 -18.72 -15.13 -22.53
C LYS A 72 -19.50 -14.24 -23.50
N LYS A 73 -20.53 -14.77 -24.15
CA LYS A 73 -21.43 -13.99 -25.00
C LYS A 73 -22.23 -12.97 -24.18
N MET A 74 -22.75 -13.40 -23.04
CA MET A 74 -23.49 -12.53 -22.13
C MET A 74 -22.65 -11.35 -21.63
N GLN A 75 -21.41 -11.61 -21.25
CA GLN A 75 -20.44 -10.56 -20.86
C GLN A 75 -20.10 -9.60 -22.00
N ALA A 76 -20.17 -10.08 -23.23
CA ALA A 76 -20.02 -9.24 -24.43
C ALA A 76 -21.30 -8.49 -24.82
N GLY A 77 -22.39 -8.63 -24.06
CA GLY A 77 -23.70 -8.05 -24.38
C GLY A 77 -24.43 -8.73 -25.54
N GLU A 78 -23.98 -9.93 -25.97
CA GLU A 78 -24.61 -10.71 -27.02
C GLU A 78 -25.78 -11.54 -26.50
N ASP A 79 -26.80 -11.76 -27.33
CA ASP A 79 -27.95 -12.57 -26.96
C ASP A 79 -27.52 -14.01 -26.62
N ALA A 80 -27.87 -14.44 -25.42
CA ALA A 80 -27.61 -15.79 -24.94
C ALA A 80 -28.59 -16.17 -23.81
N GLU A 81 -28.76 -17.46 -23.59
CA GLU A 81 -29.55 -18.05 -22.51
C GLU A 81 -28.75 -19.17 -21.87
N LEU A 82 -28.78 -19.20 -20.53
CA LEU A 82 -28.20 -20.20 -19.68
C LEU A 82 -29.23 -20.72 -18.68
N ARG A 83 -29.23 -22.02 -18.43
CA ARG A 83 -30.05 -22.64 -17.39
C ARG A 83 -29.19 -23.47 -16.47
N TYR A 84 -29.58 -23.46 -15.20
CA TYR A 84 -28.93 -24.21 -14.14
C TYR A 84 -29.99 -24.92 -13.31
N TYR A 85 -29.67 -26.14 -12.90
CA TYR A 85 -30.50 -26.94 -12.01
C TYR A 85 -29.59 -27.65 -11.02
N ASN A 86 -29.74 -27.37 -9.76
CA ASN A 86 -29.07 -28.07 -8.67
C ASN A 86 -30.10 -28.96 -7.95
N PHE A 87 -29.89 -30.25 -8.04
CA PHE A 87 -30.65 -31.24 -7.25
C PHE A 87 -29.92 -31.42 -5.92
N TYR A 88 -30.62 -31.31 -4.81
CA TYR A 88 -29.98 -31.41 -3.49
C TYR A 88 -30.73 -32.36 -2.56
N ASP A 89 -30.00 -33.01 -1.68
CA ASP A 89 -30.45 -33.82 -0.58
C ASP A 89 -29.61 -33.45 0.65
N ARG A 90 -30.14 -32.59 1.51
CA ARG A 90 -29.46 -32.06 2.68
C ARG A 90 -30.42 -31.95 3.85
N ASN A 91 -29.99 -32.37 5.04
CA ASN A 91 -30.69 -32.15 6.31
C ASN A 91 -32.20 -32.46 6.24
N ASP A 92 -32.53 -33.65 5.72
CA ASP A 92 -33.94 -34.09 5.55
C ASP A 92 -34.76 -33.24 4.54
N CYS A 93 -34.10 -32.36 3.76
CA CYS A 93 -34.75 -31.58 2.71
C CYS A 93 -34.21 -32.00 1.34
N GLN A 94 -35.11 -32.43 0.47
CA GLN A 94 -34.82 -32.76 -0.93
C GLN A 94 -35.48 -31.73 -1.81
N GLY A 95 -34.74 -31.26 -2.85
CA GLY A 95 -35.32 -30.26 -3.70
C GLY A 95 -34.52 -29.97 -4.96
N ILE A 96 -34.96 -28.98 -5.70
CA ILE A 96 -34.35 -28.47 -6.93
C ILE A 96 -34.30 -26.95 -6.83
N ASP A 97 -33.09 -26.40 -6.90
CA ASP A 97 -32.90 -24.98 -7.15
C ASP A 97 -32.62 -24.81 -8.64
N GLY A 98 -33.34 -23.93 -9.29
CA GLY A 98 -33.20 -23.66 -10.70
C GLY A 98 -33.03 -22.18 -10.96
N MET A 99 -32.22 -21.89 -12.01
CA MET A 99 -32.10 -20.55 -12.52
C MET A 99 -32.10 -20.55 -14.04
N ARG A 100 -32.70 -19.51 -14.59
CA ARG A 100 -32.63 -19.15 -15.99
C ARG A 100 -32.07 -17.74 -16.11
N LEU A 101 -30.93 -17.61 -16.77
CA LEU A 101 -30.28 -16.34 -17.05
C LEU A 101 -30.39 -16.06 -18.55
N THR A 102 -30.78 -14.85 -18.90
CA THR A 102 -30.91 -14.40 -20.28
C THR A 102 -30.26 -13.04 -20.47
N VAL A 103 -29.51 -12.88 -21.55
CA VAL A 103 -29.13 -11.57 -22.09
C VAL A 103 -29.83 -11.40 -23.42
N LYS A 104 -30.56 -10.32 -23.56
CA LYS A 104 -31.26 -9.98 -24.79
C LYS A 104 -31.15 -8.47 -25.02
N ASP A 105 -30.72 -8.10 -26.24
CA ASP A 105 -30.50 -6.70 -26.61
C ASP A 105 -29.60 -5.96 -25.61
N GLY A 106 -28.59 -6.64 -25.01
CA GLY A 106 -27.67 -6.09 -24.03
C GLY A 106 -28.25 -5.97 -22.59
N VAL A 107 -29.47 -6.43 -22.37
CA VAL A 107 -30.10 -6.41 -21.04
C VAL A 107 -30.02 -7.80 -20.41
N ALA A 108 -29.39 -7.88 -19.23
CA ALA A 108 -29.35 -9.11 -18.44
C ALA A 108 -30.59 -9.24 -17.55
N ALA A 109 -31.18 -10.41 -17.53
CA ALA A 109 -32.32 -10.74 -16.67
C ALA A 109 -32.23 -12.19 -16.21
N PHE A 110 -32.70 -12.47 -15.01
CA PHE A 110 -32.70 -13.81 -14.44
C PHE A 110 -34.03 -14.18 -13.79
N GLN A 111 -34.26 -15.46 -13.62
CA GLN A 111 -35.40 -16.06 -12.95
C GLN A 111 -34.88 -17.16 -12.03
N GLU A 112 -35.34 -17.20 -10.80
CA GLU A 112 -34.95 -18.20 -9.80
C GLU A 112 -36.16 -18.99 -9.30
N ILE A 113 -35.92 -20.26 -9.02
CA ILE A 113 -36.90 -21.11 -8.38
C ILE A 113 -36.27 -22.02 -7.34
N SER A 114 -37.01 -22.37 -6.33
CA SER A 114 -36.71 -23.44 -5.39
C SER A 114 -37.93 -24.35 -5.25
N LEU A 115 -37.77 -25.64 -5.54
CA LEU A 115 -38.83 -26.64 -5.47
C LEU A 115 -38.50 -27.70 -4.43
N THR A 116 -39.52 -28.09 -3.62
CA THR A 116 -39.38 -29.22 -2.69
C THR A 116 -39.60 -30.53 -3.44
N GLY A 117 -38.64 -31.46 -3.31
CA GLY A 117 -38.70 -32.76 -4.00
C GLY A 117 -38.26 -32.68 -5.45
N TYR A 118 -38.22 -33.82 -6.15
CA TYR A 118 -37.73 -33.95 -7.52
C TYR A 118 -38.83 -34.21 -8.59
N GLY A 119 -40.10 -34.11 -8.16
CA GLY A 119 -41.23 -34.60 -8.97
C GLY A 119 -41.70 -33.66 -10.09
N ASP A 120 -41.64 -32.36 -9.85
CA ASP A 120 -42.25 -31.40 -10.75
C ASP A 120 -41.22 -30.79 -11.71
N THR A 121 -41.72 -30.41 -12.91
CA THR A 121 -40.91 -29.67 -13.88
C THR A 121 -41.09 -28.18 -13.67
N VAL A 122 -39.98 -27.44 -13.94
CA VAL A 122 -39.97 -25.99 -13.80
C VAL A 122 -40.81 -25.34 -14.88
N ASP A 123 -41.76 -24.51 -14.50
CA ASP A 123 -42.50 -23.66 -15.43
C ASP A 123 -41.93 -22.22 -15.40
N TRP A 124 -40.95 -22.00 -16.27
CA TRP A 124 -40.27 -20.71 -16.33
C TRP A 124 -41.15 -19.54 -16.77
N GLU A 125 -42.29 -19.81 -17.46
CA GLU A 125 -43.16 -18.73 -17.93
C GLU A 125 -43.88 -18.00 -16.78
N ASN A 126 -44.06 -18.70 -15.64
CA ASN A 126 -44.72 -18.16 -14.47
C ASN A 126 -43.75 -17.64 -13.38
N VAL A 127 -42.43 -17.63 -13.61
CA VAL A 127 -41.41 -17.08 -12.69
C VAL A 127 -41.12 -15.63 -13.03
N LEU A 128 -41.00 -14.77 -11.98
CA LEU A 128 -40.71 -13.35 -12.19
C LEU A 128 -39.30 -13.15 -12.70
N TYR A 129 -39.14 -12.24 -13.67
CA TYR A 129 -37.85 -11.77 -14.12
C TYR A 129 -37.32 -10.67 -13.17
N GLN A 130 -36.02 -10.78 -12.87
CA GLN A 130 -35.24 -9.74 -12.21
C GLN A 130 -34.17 -9.27 -13.19
N GLN A 131 -33.80 -7.98 -13.14
CA GLN A 131 -32.73 -7.44 -13.98
C GLN A 131 -31.40 -7.48 -13.22
N ALA A 132 -30.33 -7.77 -13.93
CA ALA A 132 -28.97 -7.67 -13.41
C ALA A 132 -28.20 -6.60 -14.17
N GLU A 133 -27.44 -5.80 -13.45
CA GLU A 133 -26.54 -4.78 -14.06
C GLU A 133 -25.31 -5.43 -14.66
N GLU A 134 -24.78 -6.47 -14.03
CA GLU A 134 -23.55 -7.14 -14.44
C GLU A 134 -23.59 -8.65 -14.19
N ILE A 135 -22.89 -9.41 -15.01
CA ILE A 135 -22.70 -10.86 -14.91
C ILE A 135 -21.21 -11.14 -14.78
N LYS A 136 -20.79 -11.76 -13.67
CA LYS A 136 -19.40 -12.17 -13.44
C LYS A 136 -19.29 -13.68 -13.27
N LEU A 137 -18.25 -14.28 -13.81
CA LEU A 137 -17.84 -15.66 -13.59
C LEU A 137 -16.42 -15.64 -13.03
N ASN A 138 -16.23 -16.08 -11.79
CA ASN A 138 -14.91 -16.12 -11.15
C ASN A 138 -14.13 -17.40 -11.52
N SER A 139 -12.87 -17.49 -11.13
CA SER A 139 -11.99 -18.63 -11.41
C SER A 139 -12.39 -19.91 -10.68
N CYS A 140 -13.26 -19.82 -9.67
CA CYS A 140 -13.86 -20.98 -8.98
C CYS A 140 -15.10 -21.53 -9.70
N GLY A 141 -15.53 -20.89 -10.79
CA GLY A 141 -16.74 -21.26 -11.50
C GLY A 141 -18.02 -20.73 -10.85
N GLU A 142 -17.93 -19.81 -9.89
CA GLU A 142 -19.10 -19.14 -9.32
C GLU A 142 -19.56 -18.05 -10.28
N LEU A 143 -20.84 -18.08 -10.62
CA LEU A 143 -21.49 -17.04 -11.40
C LEU A 143 -22.22 -16.08 -10.45
N SER A 144 -21.89 -14.82 -10.53
CA SER A 144 -22.56 -13.76 -9.78
C SER A 144 -23.35 -12.85 -10.70
N LEU A 145 -24.48 -12.39 -10.18
CA LEU A 145 -25.33 -11.38 -10.78
C LEU A 145 -25.34 -10.16 -9.87
N ILE A 146 -24.96 -9.02 -10.41
CA ILE A 146 -24.96 -7.76 -9.69
C ILE A 146 -26.23 -7.03 -10.06
N GLU A 147 -27.14 -6.85 -9.09
CA GLU A 147 -28.39 -6.08 -9.24
C GLU A 147 -28.17 -4.60 -8.96
N SER A 148 -27.30 -4.32 -7.96
CA SER A 148 -26.85 -2.96 -7.60
C SER A 148 -25.50 -3.08 -6.86
N MET A 149 -24.84 -1.96 -6.59
CA MET A 149 -23.60 -1.96 -5.83
C MET A 149 -23.72 -2.65 -4.45
N ASP A 150 -24.92 -2.71 -3.88
CA ASP A 150 -25.17 -3.28 -2.55
C ASP A 150 -25.81 -4.69 -2.60
N HIS A 151 -26.21 -5.16 -3.77
CA HIS A 151 -26.92 -6.44 -3.91
C HIS A 151 -26.30 -7.28 -5.00
N THR A 152 -25.51 -8.27 -4.59
CA THR A 152 -24.94 -9.29 -5.48
C THR A 152 -25.54 -10.64 -5.15
N TYR A 153 -26.12 -11.29 -6.13
CA TYR A 153 -26.60 -12.66 -6.00
C TYR A 153 -25.53 -13.63 -6.49
N ILE A 154 -25.06 -14.53 -5.62
CA ILE A 154 -24.29 -15.70 -6.05
C ILE A 154 -25.29 -16.69 -6.60
N VAL A 155 -25.19 -16.90 -7.88
CA VAL A 155 -26.17 -17.70 -8.59
C VAL A 155 -25.83 -19.16 -8.52
N PHE A 156 -24.56 -19.47 -8.70
CA PHE A 156 -24.10 -20.86 -8.80
C PHE A 156 -22.68 -21.02 -8.32
N SER A 157 -22.46 -22.12 -7.65
CA SER A 157 -21.16 -22.65 -7.36
C SER A 157 -21.20 -24.16 -7.55
N PRO A 158 -20.24 -24.70 -8.24
CA PRO A 158 -19.41 -24.21 -9.31
C PRO A 158 -19.97 -24.57 -10.69
N LEU A 159 -19.90 -23.65 -11.64
CA LEU A 159 -20.32 -23.88 -13.03
C LEU A 159 -19.30 -24.65 -13.85
N ASP A 160 -18.06 -24.67 -13.44
CA ASP A 160 -16.98 -25.27 -14.22
C ASP A 160 -16.23 -26.33 -13.42
N PRO A 161 -16.35 -27.61 -13.75
CA PRO A 161 -15.38 -28.59 -13.32
C PRO A 161 -14.08 -28.30 -14.09
N TYR A 162 -13.16 -27.57 -13.43
CA TYR A 162 -11.78 -27.53 -13.90
C TYR A 162 -11.27 -28.95 -14.10
N GLU A 163 -10.24 -29.11 -14.91
CA GLU A 163 -9.63 -30.42 -15.12
C GLU A 163 -9.26 -31.11 -13.80
N ASP A 164 -8.99 -30.28 -12.74
CA ASP A 164 -8.69 -30.71 -11.39
C ASP A 164 -9.78 -30.34 -10.36
N TYR A 165 -10.94 -29.84 -10.79
CA TYR A 165 -12.00 -29.36 -9.92
C TYR A 165 -12.38 -30.34 -8.82
N ASN A 166 -12.63 -31.60 -9.16
CA ASN A 166 -13.02 -32.62 -8.18
C ASN A 166 -11.93 -32.81 -7.10
N LYS A 167 -10.66 -32.72 -7.48
CA LYS A 167 -9.56 -32.78 -6.53
C LYS A 167 -9.55 -31.56 -5.62
N ARG A 168 -9.73 -30.38 -6.16
CA ARG A 168 -9.80 -29.12 -5.39
C ARG A 168 -11.03 -29.10 -4.47
N TYR A 169 -12.16 -29.56 -4.96
CA TYR A 169 -13.39 -29.70 -4.17
C TYR A 169 -13.22 -30.68 -3.00
N GLU A 170 -12.60 -31.85 -3.23
CA GLU A 170 -12.31 -32.82 -2.15
C GLU A 170 -11.34 -32.24 -1.11
N LEU A 171 -10.34 -31.46 -1.51
CA LEU A 171 -9.47 -30.76 -0.58
C LEU A 171 -10.27 -29.75 0.25
N THR A 172 -11.13 -28.97 -0.39
CA THR A 172 -11.99 -28.00 0.26
C THR A 172 -12.91 -28.66 1.26
N LYS A 173 -13.66 -29.67 0.82
CA LYS A 173 -14.61 -30.41 1.65
C LYS A 173 -13.95 -31.11 2.84
N THR A 174 -12.79 -31.72 2.62
CA THR A 174 -12.13 -32.52 3.66
C THR A 174 -11.45 -31.64 4.70
N TYR A 175 -10.75 -30.58 4.28
CA TYR A 175 -9.84 -29.84 5.16
C TYR A 175 -10.28 -28.42 5.46
N LEU A 176 -11.02 -27.76 4.55
CA LEU A 176 -11.41 -26.37 4.74
C LEU A 176 -12.80 -26.25 5.39
N TYR A 177 -13.80 -26.99 4.93
CA TYR A 177 -15.15 -26.90 5.45
C TYR A 177 -15.30 -27.14 6.96
N PRO A 178 -14.55 -28.05 7.60
CA PRO A 178 -14.62 -28.18 9.04
C PRO A 178 -14.21 -26.92 9.82
N LEU A 179 -13.45 -26.02 9.18
CA LEU A 179 -13.11 -24.71 9.71
C LEU A 179 -13.88 -23.57 9.01
N ALA A 180 -14.88 -23.87 8.16
CA ALA A 180 -15.37 -22.99 7.09
C ALA A 180 -15.63 -21.54 7.54
N GLU A 181 -16.22 -21.32 8.67
CA GLU A 181 -16.44 -19.97 9.21
C GLU A 181 -15.29 -19.53 10.14
N GLY A 182 -14.57 -20.46 10.73
CA GLY A 182 -13.33 -20.22 11.48
C GLY A 182 -12.07 -20.08 10.62
N CYS A 183 -12.15 -20.28 9.31
CA CYS A 183 -11.00 -20.18 8.40
C CYS A 183 -10.39 -18.78 8.32
N THR A 184 -11.05 -17.74 8.78
CA THR A 184 -10.47 -16.39 8.89
C THR A 184 -9.42 -16.31 9.98
N GLN A 185 -9.41 -17.25 10.94
CA GLN A 185 -8.40 -17.31 11.99
C GLN A 185 -7.00 -17.49 11.43
N ASN A 186 -6.09 -16.60 11.81
CA ASN A 186 -4.69 -16.64 11.42
C ASN A 186 -3.83 -17.18 12.58
N PHE A 187 -3.14 -18.32 12.39
CA PHE A 187 -2.23 -18.88 13.37
C PHE A 187 -1.10 -19.65 12.68
N THR A 188 0.12 -19.45 13.15
CA THR A 188 1.33 -20.15 12.67
C THR A 188 1.53 -21.48 13.35
N SER A 189 0.98 -21.64 14.56
CA SER A 189 0.83 -22.91 15.30
C SER A 189 -0.41 -22.81 16.20
N PRO A 190 -1.03 -23.92 16.62
CA PRO A 190 -2.16 -23.87 17.53
C PRO A 190 -1.86 -23.16 18.86
N GLU A 191 -0.62 -23.23 19.36
CA GLU A 191 -0.19 -22.50 20.55
C GLU A 191 -0.24 -20.99 20.39
N GLY A 192 -0.23 -20.49 19.18
CA GLY A 192 -0.35 -19.06 18.85
C GLY A 192 -1.77 -18.51 19.00
N ILE A 193 -2.78 -19.37 19.13
CA ILE A 193 -4.17 -18.96 19.41
C ILE A 193 -4.27 -18.70 20.92
N THR A 194 -4.06 -17.47 21.34
CA THR A 194 -3.96 -17.09 22.76
C THR A 194 -5.28 -16.63 23.37
N ASP A 195 -6.28 -16.30 22.55
CA ASP A 195 -7.61 -15.88 23.02
C ASP A 195 -8.52 -17.10 23.25
N PRO A 196 -8.97 -17.38 24.49
CA PRO A 196 -9.87 -18.50 24.79
C PRO A 196 -11.17 -18.44 23.98
N LEU A 197 -11.70 -17.28 23.66
CA LEU A 197 -12.95 -17.13 22.91
C LEU A 197 -12.83 -17.67 21.48
N TRP A 198 -11.65 -17.60 20.86
CA TRP A 198 -11.43 -18.21 19.56
C TRP A 198 -11.50 -19.73 19.61
N TRP A 199 -11.01 -20.33 20.69
CA TRP A 199 -11.12 -21.78 20.89
C TRP A 199 -12.58 -22.24 21.02
N ALA A 200 -13.43 -21.46 21.73
CA ALA A 200 -14.85 -21.73 21.81
C ALA A 200 -15.52 -21.72 20.43
N ARG A 201 -15.24 -20.68 19.64
CA ARG A 201 -15.73 -20.55 18.26
C ARG A 201 -15.27 -21.71 17.37
N LEU A 202 -14.00 -22.06 17.40
CA LEU A 202 -13.47 -23.19 16.64
C LEU A 202 -14.14 -24.51 17.05
N CYS A 203 -14.40 -24.73 18.34
CA CYS A 203 -15.12 -25.89 18.81
C CYS A 203 -16.55 -25.95 18.25
N TRP A 204 -17.25 -24.81 18.25
CA TRP A 204 -18.61 -24.72 17.69
C TRP A 204 -18.63 -25.09 16.20
N PHE A 205 -17.69 -24.55 15.40
CA PHE A 205 -17.58 -24.88 13.97
C PHE A 205 -17.22 -26.35 13.72
N LEU A 206 -16.28 -26.89 14.47
CA LEU A 206 -15.82 -28.26 14.30
C LEU A 206 -16.85 -29.32 14.74
N THR A 207 -17.87 -28.92 15.48
CA THR A 207 -18.98 -29.77 15.88
C THR A 207 -20.26 -29.53 15.07
N ASP A 208 -20.20 -28.71 14.02
CA ASP A 208 -21.34 -28.35 13.17
C ASP A 208 -22.56 -27.83 13.99
N GLY A 209 -22.28 -27.12 15.07
CA GLY A 209 -23.31 -26.64 16.00
C GLY A 209 -23.98 -27.71 16.82
N GLU A 210 -23.52 -28.98 16.80
CA GLU A 210 -24.12 -30.06 17.61
C GLU A 210 -23.93 -29.85 19.13
N THR A 211 -22.93 -29.05 19.54
CA THR A 211 -22.78 -28.61 20.93
C THR A 211 -23.71 -27.42 21.18
N ASP A 212 -24.88 -27.71 21.61
CA ASP A 212 -25.96 -26.71 21.80
C ASP A 212 -25.90 -26.07 23.19
N TYR A 213 -24.81 -25.31 23.43
CA TYR A 213 -24.78 -24.45 24.60
C TYR A 213 -25.33 -23.07 24.22
N PRO A 214 -26.15 -22.47 25.07
CA PRO A 214 -26.61 -21.09 24.83
C PRO A 214 -25.43 -20.13 24.86
N GLU A 215 -25.42 -19.15 23.95
CA GLU A 215 -24.42 -18.10 23.92
C GLU A 215 -24.30 -17.39 25.28
N GLY A 216 -23.07 -17.15 25.71
CA GLY A 216 -22.79 -16.49 26.99
C GLY A 216 -22.84 -17.41 28.21
N HIS A 217 -23.01 -18.72 28.03
CA HIS A 217 -22.94 -19.68 29.13
C HIS A 217 -21.51 -20.13 29.40
N GLU A 218 -21.26 -20.47 30.67
CA GLU A 218 -20.00 -21.14 31.05
C GLU A 218 -20.08 -22.63 30.75
N VAL A 219 -19.09 -23.14 30.01
CA VAL A 219 -19.00 -24.55 29.59
C VAL A 219 -17.77 -25.18 30.24
N PRO A 220 -17.88 -26.46 30.70
CA PRO A 220 -16.69 -27.18 31.20
C PRO A 220 -15.58 -27.29 30.16
N ILE A 221 -14.36 -26.94 30.53
CA ILE A 221 -13.22 -26.98 29.63
C ILE A 221 -12.94 -28.38 29.10
N ASP A 222 -13.14 -29.43 29.92
CA ASP A 222 -12.90 -30.82 29.55
C ASP A 222 -13.67 -31.23 28.28
N GLU A 223 -14.90 -30.72 28.08
CA GLU A 223 -15.75 -31.02 26.92
C GLU A 223 -15.20 -30.34 25.65
N ILE A 224 -14.77 -29.11 25.76
CA ILE A 224 -14.13 -28.34 24.68
C ILE A 224 -12.78 -28.96 24.30
N GLU A 225 -11.95 -29.30 25.29
CA GLU A 225 -10.63 -29.89 25.12
C GLU A 225 -10.70 -31.22 24.37
N GLU A 226 -11.67 -32.10 24.71
CA GLU A 226 -11.85 -33.38 24.02
C GLU A 226 -12.09 -33.20 22.51
N VAL A 227 -12.91 -32.22 22.14
CA VAL A 227 -13.16 -31.89 20.72
C VAL A 227 -11.89 -31.35 20.05
N LEU A 228 -11.27 -30.33 20.62
CA LEU A 228 -10.15 -29.62 19.99
C LEU A 228 -8.91 -30.53 19.83
N LEU A 229 -8.62 -31.41 20.76
CA LEU A 229 -7.50 -32.37 20.67
C LEU A 229 -7.65 -33.37 19.51
N LYS A 230 -8.87 -33.59 19.01
CA LYS A 230 -9.09 -34.40 17.80
C LYS A 230 -8.66 -33.68 16.53
N TRP A 231 -8.77 -32.35 16.51
CA TRP A 231 -8.60 -31.55 15.32
C TRP A 231 -7.27 -30.80 15.25
N PHE A 232 -6.66 -30.44 16.39
CA PHE A 232 -5.46 -29.63 16.42
C PHE A 232 -4.22 -30.41 16.85
N ASP A 233 -3.07 -30.11 16.25
CA ASP A 233 -1.75 -30.66 16.60
C ASP A 233 -1.15 -29.87 17.78
N ILE A 234 -1.70 -30.11 18.97
CA ILE A 234 -1.30 -29.45 20.22
C ILE A 234 -1.34 -30.45 21.36
N SER A 235 -0.49 -30.27 22.38
CA SER A 235 -0.53 -31.12 23.56
C SER A 235 -1.69 -30.74 24.51
N GLU A 236 -2.25 -31.72 25.20
CA GLU A 236 -3.31 -31.54 26.19
C GLU A 236 -2.94 -30.49 27.25
N GLU A 237 -1.73 -30.59 27.83
CA GLU A 237 -1.26 -29.60 28.82
C GLU A 237 -1.25 -28.18 28.30
N LYS A 238 -0.77 -27.99 27.04
CA LYS A 238 -0.69 -26.69 26.43
C LYS A 238 -2.07 -26.14 26.06
N LEU A 239 -2.93 -26.95 25.46
CA LEU A 239 -4.28 -26.55 25.13
C LEU A 239 -5.04 -26.13 26.38
N ARG A 240 -5.02 -26.93 27.45
CA ARG A 240 -5.63 -26.62 28.74
C ARG A 240 -5.15 -25.28 29.29
N SER A 241 -3.87 -24.97 29.20
CA SER A 241 -3.32 -23.69 29.65
C SER A 241 -3.82 -22.48 28.83
N LEU A 242 -4.25 -22.69 27.58
CA LEU A 242 -4.82 -21.66 26.71
C LEU A 242 -6.32 -21.50 26.92
N LEU A 243 -7.04 -22.60 27.20
CA LEU A 243 -8.48 -22.59 27.47
C LEU A 243 -8.81 -22.00 28.86
N ASP A 244 -7.95 -22.26 29.83
CA ASP A 244 -8.15 -21.92 31.24
C ASP A 244 -6.95 -21.20 31.86
N PRO A 245 -6.62 -19.99 31.38
CA PRO A 245 -5.50 -19.23 31.92
C PRO A 245 -5.63 -18.89 33.40
N ASP A 246 -6.86 -18.84 33.91
CA ASP A 246 -7.17 -18.44 35.29
C ASP A 246 -7.44 -19.64 36.21
N GLY A 247 -7.50 -20.86 35.70
CA GLY A 247 -7.73 -22.09 36.50
C GLY A 247 -9.17 -22.24 37.00
N ASN A 248 -10.16 -21.69 36.30
CA ASN A 248 -11.57 -21.73 36.70
C ASN A 248 -12.29 -23.05 36.34
N GLY A 249 -11.73 -23.82 35.41
CA GLY A 249 -12.33 -25.09 34.93
C GLY A 249 -13.53 -24.90 33.99
N THR A 250 -13.87 -23.64 33.65
CA THR A 250 -14.96 -23.30 32.73
C THR A 250 -14.50 -22.19 31.80
N MET A 251 -15.10 -22.09 30.61
CA MET A 251 -14.90 -21.00 29.68
C MET A 251 -16.23 -20.48 29.13
N LEU A 252 -16.24 -19.24 28.68
CA LEU A 252 -17.42 -18.63 28.09
C LEU A 252 -17.68 -19.22 26.71
N TRP A 253 -18.92 -19.71 26.48
CA TRP A 253 -19.34 -20.19 25.18
C TRP A 253 -19.73 -19.02 24.28
N VAL A 254 -19.16 -18.98 23.09
CA VAL A 254 -19.43 -17.95 22.09
C VAL A 254 -19.79 -18.64 20.79
N THR A 255 -20.95 -18.27 20.25
CA THR A 255 -21.37 -18.66 18.91
C THR A 255 -21.17 -17.46 17.97
N GLU A 256 -20.86 -17.70 16.73
CA GLU A 256 -20.74 -16.65 15.73
C GLU A 256 -21.92 -16.75 14.76
N THR A 257 -22.70 -15.68 14.65
CA THR A 257 -23.66 -15.53 13.55
C THR A 257 -22.89 -15.05 12.33
N GLY A 258 -22.32 -16.00 11.58
CA GLY A 258 -21.31 -15.69 10.60
C GLY A 258 -21.86 -15.07 9.32
N ILE A 259 -21.05 -14.21 8.74
CA ILE A 259 -21.11 -13.88 7.32
C ILE A 259 -20.69 -15.15 6.56
N SER A 260 -21.53 -15.65 5.67
CA SER A 260 -21.25 -16.82 4.85
C SER A 260 -20.15 -16.52 3.81
N TRP A 261 -18.90 -16.83 4.17
CA TRP A 261 -17.78 -16.85 3.25
C TRP A 261 -17.70 -18.24 2.61
N SER A 262 -17.55 -18.30 1.29
CA SER A 262 -17.18 -19.55 0.63
C SER A 262 -15.67 -19.63 0.52
N CYS A 263 -15.06 -20.71 0.99
CA CYS A 263 -13.64 -20.95 0.80
C CYS A 263 -13.41 -22.00 -0.29
N PHE A 264 -12.31 -21.89 -1.02
CA PHE A 264 -11.99 -22.80 -2.11
C PHE A 264 -10.49 -23.06 -2.23
N ALA A 265 -10.11 -24.36 -2.27
CA ALA A 265 -8.71 -24.75 -2.43
C ALA A 265 -8.21 -24.47 -3.85
N LYS A 266 -7.04 -23.86 -3.98
CA LYS A 266 -6.33 -23.67 -5.25
C LYS A 266 -5.52 -24.92 -5.58
N GLU A 267 -4.67 -25.33 -4.68
CA GLU A 267 -3.73 -26.44 -4.82
C GLU A 267 -3.29 -26.98 -3.47
N ALA A 268 -2.65 -28.13 -3.47
CA ALA A 268 -2.05 -28.69 -2.27
C ALA A 268 -0.71 -29.33 -2.56
N VAL A 269 0.26 -29.11 -1.67
CA VAL A 269 1.61 -29.69 -1.74
C VAL A 269 1.84 -30.55 -0.50
N ARG A 270 2.31 -31.80 -0.70
CA ARG A 270 2.62 -32.70 0.39
C ARG A 270 4.12 -32.76 0.62
N GLU A 271 4.55 -32.48 1.84
CA GLU A 271 5.94 -32.57 2.31
C GLU A 271 6.03 -33.49 3.53
N GLY A 272 6.36 -34.76 3.28
CA GLY A 272 6.37 -35.77 4.33
C GLY A 272 4.97 -36.05 4.88
N ASP A 273 4.77 -35.82 6.16
CA ASP A 273 3.48 -35.95 6.86
C ASP A 273 2.63 -34.68 6.81
N LEU A 274 3.18 -33.56 6.32
CA LEU A 274 2.47 -32.28 6.18
C LEU A 274 1.85 -32.15 4.80
N LEU A 275 0.60 -31.66 4.76
CA LEU A 275 -0.12 -31.24 3.57
C LEU A 275 -0.39 -29.75 3.69
N ARG A 276 0.17 -28.94 2.79
CA ARG A 276 -0.09 -27.51 2.69
C ARG A 276 -1.11 -27.26 1.59
N ILE A 277 -2.17 -26.57 1.92
CA ILE A 277 -3.30 -26.29 1.02
C ILE A 277 -3.39 -24.79 0.85
N ARG A 278 -3.11 -24.31 -0.37
CA ARG A 278 -3.35 -22.94 -0.77
C ARG A 278 -4.83 -22.75 -1.06
N TYR A 279 -5.47 -21.72 -0.47
CA TYR A 279 -6.89 -21.48 -0.65
C TYR A 279 -7.22 -19.99 -0.56
N GLY A 280 -8.40 -19.62 -1.00
CA GLY A 280 -8.93 -18.27 -0.91
C GLY A 280 -10.37 -18.25 -0.48
N PHE A 281 -10.85 -17.08 -0.08
CA PHE A 281 -12.24 -16.81 0.18
C PHE A 281 -12.86 -16.13 -1.02
N THR A 282 -14.10 -16.52 -1.32
CA THR A 282 -14.95 -15.74 -2.20
C THR A 282 -16.05 -15.08 -1.37
N PHE A 283 -16.38 -13.88 -1.71
CA PHE A 283 -17.53 -13.16 -1.15
C PHE A 283 -18.31 -12.54 -2.29
N ASN A 284 -19.60 -12.84 -2.35
CA ASN A 284 -20.47 -12.37 -3.43
C ASN A 284 -19.92 -12.66 -4.85
N GLY A 285 -19.36 -13.87 -5.07
CA GLY A 285 -18.85 -14.31 -6.36
C GLY A 285 -17.62 -13.58 -6.89
N ARG A 286 -16.94 -12.82 -6.04
CA ARG A 286 -15.66 -12.19 -6.41
C ARG A 286 -14.60 -13.24 -6.65
N GLU A 287 -13.56 -12.87 -7.41
CA GLU A 287 -12.40 -13.73 -7.61
C GLU A 287 -11.72 -14.01 -6.27
N PRO A 288 -11.45 -15.28 -5.91
CA PRO A 288 -10.72 -15.58 -4.68
C PRO A 288 -9.27 -15.12 -4.81
N ASN A 289 -8.80 -14.43 -3.81
CA ASN A 289 -7.43 -13.92 -3.81
C ASN A 289 -6.36 -14.96 -3.46
N TYR A 290 -6.75 -16.21 -3.10
CA TYR A 290 -5.87 -17.33 -2.74
C TYR A 290 -4.70 -16.95 -1.82
N ASN A 291 -4.94 -16.09 -0.89
CA ASN A 291 -3.94 -15.54 0.02
C ASN A 291 -3.86 -16.27 1.36
N ARG A 292 -4.37 -17.49 1.45
CA ARG A 292 -4.38 -18.31 2.65
C ARG A 292 -3.67 -19.64 2.40
N GLU A 293 -3.01 -20.14 3.45
CA GLU A 293 -2.38 -21.44 3.47
C GLU A 293 -2.77 -22.20 4.75
N LEU A 294 -3.49 -23.31 4.59
CA LEU A 294 -3.77 -24.26 5.66
C LEU A 294 -2.74 -25.38 5.63
N THR A 295 -2.14 -25.69 6.78
CA THR A 295 -1.26 -26.85 6.92
C THR A 295 -1.93 -27.86 7.83
N VAL A 296 -2.00 -29.10 7.38
CA VAL A 296 -2.47 -30.25 8.17
C VAL A 296 -1.39 -31.31 8.25
N ARG A 297 -1.30 -31.99 9.40
CA ARG A 297 -0.45 -33.16 9.59
C ARG A 297 -1.28 -34.43 9.38
N ILE A 298 -0.84 -35.30 8.49
CA ILE A 298 -1.54 -36.55 8.14
C ILE A 298 -0.77 -37.72 8.78
N ALA A 299 -1.45 -38.44 9.66
CA ALA A 299 -0.89 -39.64 10.30
C ALA A 299 -0.89 -40.87 9.35
N GLU A 300 -0.21 -41.92 9.71
CA GLU A 300 -0.09 -43.17 8.91
C GLU A 300 -1.45 -43.88 8.70
N ASP A 301 -2.39 -43.70 9.62
CA ASP A 301 -3.74 -44.26 9.53
C ASP A 301 -4.71 -43.41 8.69
N GLY A 302 -4.22 -42.28 8.17
CA GLY A 302 -5.00 -41.33 7.37
C GLY A 302 -5.78 -40.28 8.17
N SER A 303 -5.75 -40.33 9.51
CA SER A 303 -6.25 -39.25 10.35
C SER A 303 -5.36 -38.01 10.18
N TRP A 304 -5.90 -36.83 10.48
CA TRP A 304 -5.16 -35.60 10.29
C TRP A 304 -5.50 -34.55 11.36
N LYS A 305 -4.61 -33.57 11.55
CA LYS A 305 -4.77 -32.48 12.50
C LYS A 305 -4.29 -31.16 11.89
N TYR A 306 -4.94 -30.05 12.28
CA TYR A 306 -4.53 -28.71 11.92
C TYR A 306 -3.23 -28.32 12.61
N VAL A 307 -2.27 -27.81 11.82
CA VAL A 307 -0.96 -27.34 12.26
C VAL A 307 -0.87 -25.82 12.20
N SER A 308 -1.31 -25.22 11.08
CA SER A 308 -1.32 -23.77 10.90
C SER A 308 -2.38 -23.36 9.90
N ASN A 309 -2.86 -22.14 10.03
CA ASN A 309 -3.73 -21.49 9.05
C ASN A 309 -3.29 -20.03 8.96
N ARG A 310 -2.58 -19.65 7.91
CA ARG A 310 -1.92 -18.35 7.82
C ARG A 310 -2.26 -17.62 6.53
N THR A 311 -2.24 -16.30 6.61
CA THR A 311 -2.22 -15.47 5.42
C THR A 311 -0.85 -15.58 4.76
N VAL A 312 -0.84 -15.59 3.45
CA VAL A 312 0.38 -15.64 2.63
C VAL A 312 0.22 -14.66 1.47
N PRO A 313 1.32 -14.15 0.91
CA PRO A 313 1.24 -13.21 -0.18
C PRO A 313 0.44 -13.75 -1.37
N THR A 314 -0.38 -12.90 -1.97
CA THR A 314 -1.01 -13.18 -3.26
C THR A 314 0.04 -12.98 -4.34
N GLU A 315 0.19 -13.99 -5.20
CA GLU A 315 1.03 -13.88 -6.39
C GLU A 315 0.26 -13.11 -7.47
N LEU A 316 0.83 -12.02 -7.89
CA LEU A 316 0.35 -11.19 -8.98
C LEU A 316 1.13 -11.46 -10.27
N GLU A 317 0.90 -10.66 -11.30
CA GLU A 317 1.63 -10.81 -12.54
C GLU A 317 3.12 -10.47 -12.39
N ASN A 318 3.94 -11.05 -13.25
CA ASN A 318 5.39 -10.81 -13.35
C ASN A 318 6.18 -11.09 -12.06
N GLY A 319 5.65 -11.94 -11.18
CA GLY A 319 6.31 -12.29 -9.90
C GLY A 319 6.18 -11.24 -8.82
N VAL A 320 5.38 -10.21 -9.02
CA VAL A 320 4.99 -9.29 -7.94
C VAL A 320 4.12 -10.04 -6.96
N THR A 321 4.31 -9.79 -5.66
CA THR A 321 3.44 -10.35 -4.61
C THR A 321 2.86 -9.24 -3.76
N ALA A 322 1.63 -9.42 -3.28
CA ALA A 322 0.95 -8.48 -2.41
C ALA A 322 0.31 -9.17 -1.21
N MET A 323 0.28 -8.48 -0.08
CA MET A 323 -0.24 -9.01 1.17
C MET A 323 -0.94 -7.89 1.96
N SER A 324 -2.20 -8.12 2.34
CA SER A 324 -2.94 -7.18 3.20
C SER A 324 -2.48 -7.32 4.65
N ILE A 325 -2.12 -6.21 5.28
CA ILE A 325 -1.75 -6.18 6.71
C ILE A 325 -2.95 -6.54 7.58
N ASP A 326 -4.14 -6.03 7.26
CA ASP A 326 -5.36 -6.35 7.99
C ASP A 326 -5.70 -7.84 7.89
N GLY A 327 -5.51 -8.42 6.70
CA GLY A 327 -5.65 -9.87 6.51
C GLY A 327 -4.68 -10.68 7.37
N MET A 328 -3.47 -10.19 7.60
CA MET A 328 -2.48 -10.84 8.47
C MET A 328 -2.85 -10.75 9.94
N LEU A 329 -3.35 -9.60 10.37
CA LEU A 329 -3.72 -9.36 11.76
C LEU A 329 -5.06 -10.00 12.13
N SER A 330 -5.95 -10.16 11.15
CA SER A 330 -7.25 -10.79 11.35
C SER A 330 -7.09 -12.21 11.90
N GLY A 331 -7.67 -12.47 13.07
CA GLY A 331 -7.61 -13.76 13.73
C GLY A 331 -6.24 -14.14 14.32
N SER A 332 -5.24 -13.27 14.27
CA SER A 332 -3.93 -13.51 14.89
C SER A 332 -3.96 -13.38 16.42
N GLY A 333 -5.03 -12.81 16.99
CA GLY A 333 -5.13 -12.42 18.39
C GLY A 333 -4.38 -11.11 18.72
N TRP A 334 -3.88 -10.40 17.71
CA TRP A 334 -3.19 -9.13 17.82
C TRP A 334 -3.92 -8.03 17.05
N GLN A 335 -3.89 -6.84 17.57
CA GLN A 335 -4.42 -5.65 16.90
C GLN A 335 -3.31 -4.63 16.67
N PRO A 336 -3.35 -3.91 15.54
CA PRO A 336 -2.41 -2.81 15.32
C PRO A 336 -2.73 -1.65 16.24
N LEU A 337 -1.73 -1.11 16.90
CA LEU A 337 -1.91 -0.03 17.88
C LEU A 337 -2.29 1.31 17.23
N TYR A 338 -1.99 1.50 15.95
CA TYR A 338 -2.30 2.74 15.23
C TYR A 338 -3.79 2.90 14.84
N THR A 339 -4.59 1.82 14.93
CA THR A 339 -6.04 1.83 14.61
C THR A 339 -6.93 1.60 15.82
N CYS A 340 -6.38 1.62 17.04
CA CYS A 340 -7.17 1.33 18.24
C CYS A 340 -8.24 2.38 18.49
N MET A 341 -9.48 1.94 18.69
CA MET A 341 -10.56 2.77 19.22
C MET A 341 -10.55 2.73 20.74
N VAL A 342 -10.49 3.87 21.38
CA VAL A 342 -10.62 4.01 22.82
C VAL A 342 -12.07 4.35 23.15
N GLN A 343 -12.71 3.51 23.95
CA GLN A 343 -14.03 3.80 24.51
C GLN A 343 -13.84 4.63 25.78
N ASP A 344 -14.20 5.91 25.76
CA ASP A 344 -14.32 6.72 26.96
C ASP A 344 -15.62 6.34 27.69
N GLY A 345 -15.62 6.43 29.03
CA GLY A 345 -16.72 5.97 29.88
C GLY A 345 -18.12 6.56 29.59
N ASP A 346 -18.21 7.59 28.76
CA ASP A 346 -19.44 8.24 28.32
C ASP A 346 -19.93 7.78 26.93
N GLY A 347 -19.32 6.75 26.34
CA GLY A 347 -19.79 6.15 25.08
C GLY A 347 -19.34 6.87 23.80
N TYR A 348 -18.44 7.83 23.88
CA TYR A 348 -17.81 8.43 22.72
C TYR A 348 -16.58 7.60 22.33
N ASN A 349 -16.60 7.08 21.11
CA ASN A 349 -15.42 6.46 20.50
C ASN A 349 -14.52 7.57 19.96
N GLU A 350 -13.51 7.99 20.70
CA GLU A 350 -12.43 8.78 20.12
C GLU A 350 -11.44 7.83 19.44
N VAL A 351 -11.32 7.96 18.13
CA VAL A 351 -10.29 7.29 17.34
C VAL A 351 -8.98 8.04 17.61
N PHE A 352 -8.14 7.50 18.46
CA PHE A 352 -6.78 8.00 18.59
C PHE A 352 -5.96 7.48 17.42
N HIS A 353 -5.59 8.36 16.52
CA HIS A 353 -4.47 8.13 15.63
C HIS A 353 -3.21 8.17 16.50
N ALA A 354 -2.87 7.04 17.12
CA ALA A 354 -1.57 6.91 17.73
C ALA A 354 -0.53 7.06 16.64
N ALA A 355 0.46 7.91 16.82
CA ALA A 355 1.56 8.09 15.88
C ALA A 355 2.50 6.85 15.83
N MET A 356 2.02 5.71 16.28
CA MET A 356 2.70 4.41 16.23
C MET A 356 2.43 3.66 14.92
N GLU A 357 2.72 4.30 13.82
CA GLU A 357 2.57 3.70 12.51
C GLU A 357 3.55 2.55 12.28
N PRO A 358 3.14 1.52 11.51
CA PRO A 358 4.04 0.51 11.01
C PRO A 358 5.19 1.11 10.22
N LYS A 359 6.39 0.55 10.36
CA LYS A 359 7.59 1.01 9.65
C LYS A 359 8.27 -0.14 8.91
N LEU A 360 8.65 0.11 7.67
CA LEU A 360 9.54 -0.78 6.93
C LEU A 360 10.98 -0.63 7.42
N LEU A 361 11.58 -1.71 7.89
CA LEU A 361 12.98 -1.80 8.28
C LEU A 361 13.89 -1.93 7.05
N ALA A 362 15.21 -1.78 7.24
CA ALA A 362 16.17 -1.80 6.13
C ALA A 362 16.18 -3.15 5.37
N ASP A 363 15.89 -4.25 6.06
CA ASP A 363 15.76 -5.60 5.50
C ASP A 363 14.41 -5.89 4.82
N GLY A 364 13.50 -4.90 4.81
CA GLY A 364 12.17 -5.02 4.21
C GLY A 364 11.12 -5.69 5.10
N ILE A 365 11.46 -6.00 6.35
CA ILE A 365 10.50 -6.47 7.36
C ILE A 365 9.62 -5.29 7.78
N LEU A 366 8.30 -5.52 7.85
CA LEU A 366 7.39 -4.54 8.42
C LEU A 366 7.26 -4.73 9.92
N ALA A 367 7.71 -3.75 10.69
CA ALA A 367 7.55 -3.70 12.13
C ALA A 367 6.24 -3.01 12.49
N ILE A 368 5.31 -3.72 13.11
CA ILE A 368 3.96 -3.26 13.45
C ILE A 368 3.82 -3.27 14.97
N PRO A 369 3.65 -2.11 15.63
CA PRO A 369 3.25 -2.08 17.04
C PRO A 369 1.86 -2.68 17.22
N VAL A 370 1.73 -3.67 18.10
CA VAL A 370 0.50 -4.44 18.31
C VAL A 370 0.18 -4.60 19.79
N ILE A 371 -1.09 -4.82 20.09
CA ILE A 371 -1.60 -5.18 21.42
C ILE A 371 -2.40 -6.48 21.34
N PRO A 372 -2.46 -7.28 22.40
CA PRO A 372 -3.29 -8.48 22.43
C PRO A 372 -4.78 -8.15 22.56
N GLY A 373 -5.62 -8.97 21.93
CA GLY A 373 -7.08 -8.91 22.03
C GLY A 373 -7.75 -7.93 21.06
N THR A 374 -9.05 -7.76 21.20
CA THR A 374 -9.92 -6.97 20.31
C THR A 374 -10.26 -5.59 20.84
N SER A 375 -9.78 -5.22 22.02
CA SER A 375 -10.03 -3.90 22.61
C SER A 375 -8.88 -3.44 23.44
N TYR A 376 -8.60 -2.14 23.33
CA TYR A 376 -7.66 -1.43 24.19
C TYR A 376 -8.04 -1.61 25.68
N LYS A 377 -7.08 -2.04 26.48
CA LYS A 377 -7.19 -2.07 27.93
C LYS A 377 -5.98 -1.39 28.55
N ASP A 378 -6.22 -0.54 29.59
CA ASP A 378 -5.17 0.01 30.39
C ASP A 378 -4.26 -1.11 30.94
N GLY A 379 -2.96 -0.95 30.77
CA GLY A 379 -1.97 -1.96 31.19
C GLY A 379 -1.77 -3.12 30.23
N ALA A 380 -2.46 -3.16 29.08
CA ALA A 380 -2.19 -4.16 28.06
C ALA A 380 -0.74 -4.02 27.54
N PRO A 381 0.02 -5.13 27.40
CA PRO A 381 1.40 -5.06 26.95
C PRO A 381 1.45 -4.65 25.46
N ILE A 382 2.38 -3.77 25.12
CA ILE A 382 2.71 -3.45 23.74
C ILE A 382 3.77 -4.43 23.26
N ALA A 383 3.54 -5.01 22.10
CA ALA A 383 4.50 -5.85 21.39
C ALA A 383 4.77 -5.28 20.00
N VAL A 384 5.77 -5.80 19.32
CA VAL A 384 6.04 -5.48 17.90
C VAL A 384 5.94 -6.77 17.10
N MET A 385 5.07 -6.78 16.11
CA MET A 385 5.02 -7.86 15.12
C MET A 385 6.00 -7.52 14.01
N MET A 386 6.96 -8.41 13.78
CA MET A 386 7.91 -8.37 12.66
C MET A 386 7.34 -9.23 11.52
N LEU A 387 6.75 -8.59 10.52
CA LEU A 387 6.08 -9.23 9.40
C LEU A 387 7.02 -9.28 8.20
N HIS A 388 7.33 -10.49 7.74
CA HIS A 388 8.19 -10.77 6.59
C HIS A 388 7.39 -10.73 5.27
N THR A 389 8.09 -10.54 4.17
CA THR A 389 7.50 -10.49 2.82
C THR A 389 6.89 -11.81 2.35
N ASP A 390 7.25 -12.94 2.97
CA ASP A 390 6.66 -14.26 2.71
C ASP A 390 5.41 -14.55 3.55
N GLY A 391 4.96 -13.58 4.37
CA GLY A 391 3.82 -13.70 5.27
C GLY A 391 4.12 -14.35 6.61
N SER A 392 5.34 -14.80 6.88
CA SER A 392 5.74 -15.24 8.22
C SER A 392 5.88 -14.03 9.15
N TYR A 393 5.62 -14.22 10.43
CA TYR A 393 5.78 -13.16 11.41
C TYR A 393 6.24 -13.69 12.77
N GLU A 394 6.89 -12.82 13.50
CA GLU A 394 7.24 -13.01 14.91
C GLU A 394 6.67 -11.87 15.75
N VAL A 395 6.28 -12.14 16.97
CA VAL A 395 5.79 -11.14 17.91
C VAL A 395 6.76 -10.96 19.05
N ILE A 396 7.41 -9.81 19.11
CA ILE A 396 8.44 -9.47 20.09
C ILE A 396 7.79 -8.63 21.20
N LYS A 397 7.80 -9.14 22.42
CA LYS A 397 7.28 -8.45 23.59
C LYS A 397 8.19 -7.30 24.00
N THR A 398 7.63 -6.15 24.29
CA THR A 398 8.34 -4.99 24.82
C THR A 398 8.01 -4.79 26.31
N PRO A 399 8.80 -3.99 27.05
CA PRO A 399 8.46 -3.63 28.42
C PRO A 399 7.36 -2.55 28.52
N LEU A 400 6.81 -2.12 27.39
CA LEU A 400 5.83 -1.04 27.30
C LEU A 400 4.42 -1.57 27.53
N THR A 401 3.58 -0.71 28.12
CA THR A 401 2.14 -0.99 28.31
C THR A 401 1.27 0.17 27.83
N CYS A 402 0.03 -0.11 27.49
CA CYS A 402 -0.88 0.89 26.93
C CYS A 402 -1.25 2.01 27.93
N GLY A 403 -1.39 1.90 29.16
CA GLY A 403 -1.95 2.92 30.08
C GLY A 403 -1.15 4.22 30.18
N ASP A 404 0.15 4.17 29.93
CA ASP A 404 1.03 5.33 30.08
C ASP A 404 1.12 6.23 28.83
N TRP A 405 0.57 5.81 27.70
CA TRP A 405 0.90 6.35 26.39
C TRP A 405 -0.19 7.21 25.74
N MET A 406 -1.43 7.14 26.21
CA MET A 406 -2.58 7.75 25.54
C MET A 406 -3.24 8.89 26.32
N LYS A 407 -2.65 9.37 27.40
CA LYS A 407 -3.19 10.54 28.12
C LYS A 407 -2.71 11.84 27.48
N MET A 408 -3.37 12.28 26.41
CA MET A 408 -3.38 13.68 26.05
C MET A 408 -4.28 14.42 27.05
N SER A 409 -3.71 14.95 28.11
CA SER A 409 -4.45 15.82 29.04
C SER A 409 -4.36 17.25 28.55
N TYR A 410 -5.43 17.79 28.00
CA TYR A 410 -5.57 19.21 27.66
C TYR A 410 -5.75 20.12 28.88
N SER A 411 -5.84 19.59 30.09
CA SER A 411 -6.10 20.34 31.32
C SER A 411 -4.95 20.25 32.32
N GLY A 412 -3.85 20.96 32.07
CA GLY A 412 -2.81 21.26 33.07
C GLY A 412 -1.91 20.10 33.43
N GLY A 413 -1.75 19.11 32.58
CA GLY A 413 -0.89 17.94 32.77
C GLY A 413 0.27 17.87 31.77
N GLU A 414 1.14 16.89 31.96
CA GLU A 414 2.22 16.54 31.06
C GLU A 414 1.69 16.14 29.66
N ILE A 415 2.23 16.74 28.60
CA ILE A 415 1.94 16.34 27.22
C ILE A 415 2.87 15.18 26.86
N ARG A 416 2.29 14.11 26.31
CA ARG A 416 3.06 12.96 25.82
C ARG A 416 2.86 12.85 24.33
N TYR A 417 3.95 12.80 23.60
CA TYR A 417 3.95 12.54 22.16
C TYR A 417 4.68 11.23 21.90
N THR A 418 4.01 10.29 21.24
CA THR A 418 4.58 8.99 20.92
C THR A 418 4.69 8.84 19.42
N SER A 419 5.84 8.39 18.95
CA SER A 419 6.12 8.16 17.54
C SER A 419 6.89 6.88 17.32
N THR A 420 6.90 6.41 16.08
CA THR A 420 7.74 5.32 15.63
C THR A 420 8.72 5.81 14.58
N GLU A 421 9.96 5.38 14.70
CA GLU A 421 11.04 5.65 13.73
C GLU A 421 11.77 4.36 13.38
N THR A 422 12.58 4.39 12.33
CA THR A 422 13.44 3.26 11.96
C THR A 422 14.90 3.60 12.15
N ALA A 423 15.67 2.65 12.68
CA ALA A 423 17.12 2.74 12.76
C ALA A 423 17.72 1.46 12.12
N GLY A 424 17.85 1.48 10.79
CA GLY A 424 18.34 0.30 10.06
C GLY A 424 17.39 -0.90 10.19
N GLU A 425 17.83 -1.94 10.90
CA GLU A 425 17.09 -3.19 11.13
C GLU A 425 16.24 -3.17 12.42
N SER A 426 15.98 -2.00 12.99
CA SER A 426 15.21 -1.84 14.21
C SER A 426 14.10 -0.82 14.09
N LEU A 427 13.05 -1.02 14.89
CA LEU A 427 11.99 -0.05 15.17
C LEU A 427 12.31 0.65 16.49
N ILE A 428 12.30 1.96 16.49
CA ILE A 428 12.35 2.78 17.68
C ILE A 428 10.95 3.28 18.00
N ILE A 429 10.46 2.93 19.18
CA ILE A 429 9.25 3.51 19.76
C ILE A 429 9.72 4.60 20.73
N ARG A 430 9.40 5.86 20.43
CA ARG A 430 9.83 7.02 21.18
C ARG A 430 8.66 7.69 21.86
N THR A 431 8.76 7.98 23.15
CA THR A 431 7.81 8.82 23.87
C THR A 431 8.49 10.03 24.44
N GLU A 432 8.02 11.16 24.03
CA GLU A 432 8.47 12.47 24.50
C GLU A 432 7.48 13.01 25.52
N TYR A 433 8.01 13.53 26.63
CA TYR A 433 7.24 14.16 27.71
C TYR A 433 7.58 15.63 27.74
N SER A 434 6.57 16.49 27.77
CA SER A 434 6.72 17.93 27.88
C SER A 434 5.73 18.50 28.88
N THR A 435 6.18 19.44 29.74
CA THR A 435 5.34 20.20 30.68
C THR A 435 4.87 21.53 30.11
N ASP A 436 5.33 21.95 28.97
CA ASP A 436 5.02 23.25 28.38
C ASP A 436 3.69 23.20 27.60
N ILE A 437 2.60 23.52 28.32
CA ILE A 437 1.23 23.49 27.81
C ILE A 437 0.81 24.90 27.41
N GLY A 438 1.05 25.35 26.22
CA GLY A 438 0.39 26.61 25.88
C GLY A 438 0.81 27.37 24.66
N VAL A 439 1.81 26.94 23.97
CA VAL A 439 2.21 27.58 22.73
C VAL A 439 2.28 26.49 21.65
N ARG A 440 1.55 26.67 20.55
CA ARG A 440 1.76 25.92 19.29
C ARG A 440 3.15 26.29 18.73
N ASN A 441 4.17 26.03 19.52
CA ASN A 441 5.53 26.17 19.06
C ASN A 441 6.05 24.79 18.68
N PRO A 442 6.53 24.58 17.46
CA PRO A 442 7.18 23.34 17.07
C PRO A 442 8.45 23.02 17.88
N TYR A 443 8.89 23.94 18.71
CA TYR A 443 10.08 23.88 19.57
C TYR A 443 9.76 23.54 21.03
N ASN A 444 8.67 22.79 21.31
CA ASN A 444 8.35 22.40 22.67
C ASN A 444 9.54 21.67 23.31
N ARG A 445 9.95 22.16 24.49
CA ARG A 445 10.99 21.55 25.30
C ARG A 445 10.58 20.11 25.65
N ILE A 446 11.45 19.16 25.33
CA ILE A 446 11.30 17.77 25.76
C ILE A 446 11.93 17.67 27.16
N ASP A 447 11.11 17.43 28.18
CA ASP A 447 11.60 17.31 29.55
C ASP A 447 12.17 15.91 29.86
N ARG A 448 11.63 14.90 29.14
CA ARG A 448 12.06 13.52 29.29
C ARG A 448 11.78 12.77 27.98
N LEU A 449 12.65 11.85 27.60
CA LEU A 449 12.51 10.99 26.45
C LEU A 449 12.69 9.53 26.86
N VAL A 450 11.77 8.68 26.42
CA VAL A 450 11.91 7.23 26.56
C VAL A 450 11.95 6.63 25.15
N GLU A 451 13.01 5.91 24.86
CA GLU A 451 13.15 5.15 23.63
C GLU A 451 13.16 3.65 23.92
N THR A 452 12.37 2.90 23.19
CA THR A 452 12.41 1.44 23.17
C THR A 452 12.75 0.99 21.76
N GLU A 453 13.91 0.42 21.60
CA GLU A 453 14.40 -0.09 20.32
C GLU A 453 14.17 -1.59 20.24
N VAL A 454 13.56 -2.05 19.13
CA VAL A 454 13.18 -3.44 18.90
C VAL A 454 13.77 -3.87 17.56
N TRP A 455 14.70 -4.82 17.60
CA TRP A 455 15.36 -5.36 16.41
C TRP A 455 14.61 -6.56 15.83
N SER A 456 14.79 -6.79 14.54
CA SER A 456 14.22 -7.94 13.83
C SER A 456 14.71 -9.29 14.36
N ASP A 457 15.87 -9.32 15.06
CA ASP A 457 16.41 -10.52 15.71
C ASP A 457 15.78 -10.83 17.08
N GLY A 458 14.79 -10.06 17.52
CA GLY A 458 14.10 -10.25 18.80
C GLY A 458 14.72 -9.52 19.97
N ARG A 459 15.81 -8.80 19.80
CA ARG A 459 16.44 -8.01 20.84
C ARG A 459 15.61 -6.76 21.13
N VAL A 460 15.50 -6.39 22.40
CA VAL A 460 14.78 -5.19 22.88
C VAL A 460 15.65 -4.43 23.89
N GLU A 461 15.83 -3.16 23.65
CA GLU A 461 16.52 -2.26 24.57
C GLU A 461 15.67 -1.03 24.85
N SER A 462 15.53 -0.65 26.11
CA SER A 462 14.84 0.58 26.52
C SER A 462 15.78 1.51 27.25
N ARG A 463 15.74 2.78 26.92
CA ARG A 463 16.50 3.82 27.58
C ARG A 463 15.61 5.02 27.89
N ASP A 464 15.84 5.60 29.04
CA ASP A 464 15.13 6.77 29.57
C ASP A 464 16.18 7.86 29.87
N TYR A 465 16.03 9.02 29.29
CA TYR A 465 16.96 10.11 29.45
C TYR A 465 16.27 11.47 29.28
N VAL A 466 16.93 12.50 29.82
CA VAL A 466 16.58 13.89 29.58
C VAL A 466 17.41 14.36 28.40
N PRO A 467 16.79 14.72 27.25
CA PRO A 467 17.55 15.21 26.13
C PRO A 467 18.24 16.55 26.46
N GLU A 468 19.52 16.65 26.11
CA GLU A 468 20.23 17.91 26.13
C GLU A 468 20.14 18.49 24.69
N GLY A 469 19.11 19.29 24.40
CA GLY A 469 18.96 19.93 23.08
C GLY A 469 17.58 19.83 22.48
N SER A 470 17.44 20.33 21.25
CA SER A 470 16.17 20.39 20.53
C SER A 470 15.88 19.08 19.77
N ARG A 471 14.67 19.00 19.20
CA ARG A 471 14.15 17.86 18.41
C ARG A 471 14.91 17.55 17.12
N TYR A 472 15.93 18.31 16.75
CA TYR A 472 16.54 18.17 15.43
C TYR A 472 17.57 17.04 15.38
N THR A 473 17.66 16.41 14.23
CA THR A 473 18.53 15.26 13.99
C THR A 473 19.98 15.59 14.26
N MET A 474 20.55 14.95 15.26
CA MET A 474 21.98 15.00 15.49
C MET A 474 22.74 14.28 14.36
N LEU A 475 23.58 15.01 13.63
CA LEU A 475 24.39 14.47 12.56
C LEU A 475 25.83 14.23 13.03
N LYS A 476 26.27 12.97 12.95
CA LYS A 476 27.65 12.61 13.24
C LYS A 476 28.53 12.76 12.02
N SER A 477 29.74 13.34 12.23
CA SER A 477 30.79 13.33 11.20
C SER A 477 31.19 11.91 10.79
N PRO A 478 31.77 11.70 9.62
CA PRO A 478 32.19 10.38 9.15
C PRO A 478 33.10 9.62 10.14
N ASP A 479 33.97 10.32 10.87
CA ASP A 479 34.82 9.74 11.91
C ASP A 479 34.13 9.58 13.28
N GLY A 480 32.88 10.08 13.42
CA GLY A 480 32.12 10.07 14.67
C GLY A 480 32.63 10.99 15.77
N GLN A 481 33.60 11.88 15.50
CA GLN A 481 34.21 12.77 16.48
C GLN A 481 33.36 14.03 16.74
N HIS A 482 32.59 14.45 15.73
CA HIS A 482 31.79 15.65 15.77
C HIS A 482 30.30 15.33 15.63
N ILE A 483 29.50 15.97 16.48
CA ILE A 483 28.03 15.86 16.44
C ILE A 483 27.51 17.27 16.17
N ALA A 484 26.91 17.45 15.00
CA ALA A 484 26.23 18.69 14.64
C ALA A 484 24.75 18.61 15.05
N ASP A 485 24.24 19.69 15.62
CA ASP A 485 22.84 19.79 16.05
C ASP A 485 22.36 21.25 16.00
N SER A 486 21.06 21.46 16.00
CA SER A 486 20.43 22.76 16.16
C SER A 486 20.02 22.97 17.60
N ALA A 487 20.46 24.08 18.21
CA ALA A 487 20.04 24.47 19.54
C ALA A 487 18.58 24.96 19.57
N GLU A 488 17.96 25.03 20.74
CA GLU A 488 16.57 25.50 20.94
C GLU A 488 16.30 26.89 20.33
N ASN A 489 17.30 27.75 20.31
CA ASN A 489 17.23 29.08 19.71
C ASN A 489 17.54 29.10 18.21
N GLY A 490 17.65 27.94 17.57
CA GLY A 490 18.00 27.81 16.15
C GLY A 490 19.49 27.96 15.82
N SER A 491 20.36 28.14 16.79
CA SER A 491 21.81 28.23 16.58
C SER A 491 22.39 26.85 16.24
N LEU A 492 23.39 26.79 15.33
CA LEU A 492 24.13 25.56 15.06
C LEU A 492 25.10 25.27 16.22
N THR A 493 25.09 24.02 16.67
CA THR A 493 26.04 23.51 17.65
C THR A 493 26.89 22.39 17.12
N ILE A 494 28.14 22.31 17.54
CA ILE A 494 29.02 21.15 17.33
C ILE A 494 29.48 20.65 18.69
N ASN A 495 29.20 19.38 19.01
CA ASN A 495 29.46 18.79 20.33
C ASN A 495 28.89 19.64 21.47
N GLY A 496 27.69 20.19 21.30
CA GLY A 496 27.01 21.05 22.28
C GLY A 496 27.57 22.48 22.40
N THR A 497 28.58 22.86 21.61
CA THR A 497 29.12 24.22 21.59
C THR A 497 28.51 25.00 20.43
N VAL A 498 27.94 26.18 20.70
CA VAL A 498 27.41 27.06 19.64
C VAL A 498 28.54 27.52 18.74
N VAL A 499 28.42 27.25 17.44
CA VAL A 499 29.39 27.62 16.40
C VAL A 499 28.84 28.68 15.43
N LEU A 500 27.50 28.70 15.22
CA LEU A 500 26.79 29.77 14.52
C LEU A 500 25.62 30.22 15.41
N ASP A 501 25.60 31.47 15.74
CA ASP A 501 24.61 32.06 16.64
C ASP A 501 23.58 32.87 15.85
N THR A 502 22.29 32.47 15.96
CA THR A 502 21.17 33.19 15.33
C THR A 502 20.88 34.52 16.00
N SER A 503 21.25 34.72 17.27
CA SER A 503 21.03 35.98 18.00
C SER A 503 21.76 37.18 17.40
N LEU A 504 22.76 36.94 16.58
CA LEU A 504 23.51 37.99 15.85
C LEU A 504 22.78 38.56 14.63
N ASN A 505 21.64 37.97 14.24
CA ASN A 505 20.94 38.34 13.00
C ASN A 505 19.85 39.39 13.15
N GLY A 506 19.79 40.05 14.31
CA GLY A 506 18.98 41.27 14.55
C GLY A 506 17.57 41.01 15.02
N GLU A 507 17.27 41.37 16.25
CA GLU A 507 15.97 41.20 16.95
C GLU A 507 14.77 41.97 16.31
N ASP A 508 14.98 42.70 15.21
CA ASP A 508 14.00 43.73 14.77
C ASP A 508 12.87 43.23 13.88
N GLN A 509 12.84 41.94 13.44
CA GLN A 509 11.86 41.50 12.44
C GLN A 509 10.99 40.32 12.87
N GLY A 510 11.15 39.75 14.05
CA GLY A 510 10.25 38.69 14.55
C GLY A 510 10.28 37.37 13.77
N LEU A 511 11.32 37.14 13.01
CA LEU A 511 11.58 35.84 12.33
C LEU A 511 12.66 35.15 13.13
N ASP A 512 12.30 34.07 13.81
CA ASP A 512 13.24 33.18 14.48
C ASP A 512 14.03 32.44 13.40
N GLY A 513 15.21 32.98 13.04
CA GLY A 513 16.15 32.32 12.14
C GLY A 513 16.66 31.00 12.74
N TYR A 514 16.89 29.99 11.92
CA TYR A 514 17.55 28.76 12.36
C TYR A 514 18.60 28.28 11.36
N TYR A 515 19.58 27.55 11.87
CA TYR A 515 20.57 26.79 11.11
C TYR A 515 20.35 25.31 11.39
N ALA A 516 20.09 24.52 10.35
CA ALA A 516 19.95 23.09 10.48
C ALA A 516 21.12 22.36 9.80
N PRO A 517 21.74 21.38 10.47
CA PRO A 517 22.73 20.53 9.84
C PRO A 517 22.04 19.57 8.86
N GLU A 518 22.55 19.46 7.65
CA GLU A 518 21.96 18.62 6.59
C GLU A 518 22.78 17.36 6.32
N LEU A 519 24.08 17.51 6.08
CA LEU A 519 25.00 16.39 5.90
C LEU A 519 26.47 16.80 6.05
N TRP A 520 27.31 15.87 6.52
CA TRP A 520 28.75 16.05 6.52
C TRP A 520 29.34 15.66 5.14
N LEU A 521 30.08 16.59 4.52
CA LEU A 521 30.86 16.30 3.32
C LEU A 521 32.13 15.51 3.63
N ASP A 522 32.73 15.85 4.77
CA ASP A 522 33.90 15.18 5.37
C ASP A 522 33.97 15.52 6.86
N ASN A 523 35.10 15.29 7.52
CA ASN A 523 35.23 15.56 8.97
C ASN A 523 35.36 17.05 9.32
N ASP A 524 35.50 17.93 8.34
CA ASP A 524 35.68 19.37 8.54
C ASP A 524 34.57 20.23 7.93
N ARG A 525 33.88 19.71 6.91
CA ARG A 525 32.85 20.45 6.16
C ARG A 525 31.47 19.86 6.34
N LEU A 526 30.56 20.70 6.80
CA LEU A 526 29.15 20.38 7.04
C LEU A 526 28.26 21.23 6.15
N VAL A 527 27.37 20.62 5.39
CA VAL A 527 26.28 21.33 4.71
C VAL A 527 25.23 21.69 5.75
N ILE A 528 24.83 22.94 5.73
CA ILE A 528 23.79 23.48 6.60
C ILE A 528 22.73 24.16 5.76
N SER A 529 21.48 24.12 6.22
CA SER A 529 20.41 24.99 5.71
C SER A 529 20.19 26.15 6.65
N SER A 530 19.72 27.26 6.13
CA SER A 530 19.37 28.45 6.90
C SER A 530 17.99 28.94 6.54
N ASN A 531 17.28 29.42 7.54
CA ASN A 531 16.04 30.18 7.35
C ASN A 531 16.12 31.52 8.12
N ASP A 532 17.24 32.19 8.03
CA ASP A 532 17.39 33.53 8.59
C ASP A 532 16.90 34.61 7.60
N TYR A 533 16.80 35.85 8.05
CA TYR A 533 16.34 36.99 7.25
C TYR A 533 17.20 37.26 6.01
N ARG A 534 18.49 36.94 6.06
CA ARG A 534 19.45 37.20 4.95
C ARG A 534 19.58 35.98 4.02
N HIS A 535 19.42 34.78 4.58
CA HIS A 535 19.66 33.52 3.95
C HIS A 535 18.44 32.61 4.06
N SER A 536 17.24 33.14 3.78
CA SER A 536 16.00 32.35 3.82
C SER A 536 16.05 31.22 2.80
N ASN A 537 15.96 29.99 3.28
CA ASN A 537 16.09 28.76 2.51
C ASN A 537 17.40 28.63 1.73
N ASP A 538 18.50 29.23 2.21
CA ASP A 538 19.82 29.06 1.63
C ASP A 538 20.53 27.85 2.24
N TYR A 539 21.45 27.29 1.48
CA TYR A 539 22.38 26.27 1.93
C TYR A 539 23.80 26.84 1.97
N GLY A 540 24.55 26.42 2.98
CA GLY A 540 25.94 26.82 3.16
C GLY A 540 26.84 25.64 3.53
N ILE A 541 28.11 25.80 3.30
CA ILE A 541 29.14 24.89 3.81
C ILE A 541 29.78 25.57 5.03
N PHE A 542 29.51 25.02 6.20
CA PHE A 542 30.19 25.37 7.44
C PHE A 542 31.52 24.60 7.49
N THR A 543 32.63 25.31 7.64
CA THR A 543 33.96 24.72 7.78
C THR A 543 34.37 24.78 9.25
N LEU A 544 34.48 23.64 9.91
CA LEU A 544 34.74 23.54 11.34
C LEU A 544 36.10 24.13 11.73
N SER A 545 37.13 23.89 10.94
CA SER A 545 38.50 24.38 11.20
C SER A 545 38.62 25.91 11.14
N THR A 546 37.79 26.60 10.39
CA THR A 546 37.81 28.07 10.24
C THR A 546 36.68 28.75 11.00
N GLY A 547 35.59 28.04 11.30
CA GLY A 547 34.36 28.59 11.87
C GLY A 547 33.54 29.43 10.88
N GLU A 548 33.86 29.38 9.58
CA GLU A 548 33.22 30.21 8.56
C GLU A 548 32.17 29.42 7.77
N VAL A 549 31.14 30.13 7.29
CA VAL A 549 30.13 29.59 6.35
C VAL A 549 30.39 30.19 4.98
N THR A 550 30.49 29.33 3.99
CA THR A 550 30.41 29.74 2.59
C THR A 550 29.05 29.40 2.05
N TRP A 551 28.25 30.41 1.78
CA TRP A 551 26.89 30.22 1.28
C TRP A 551 26.89 29.70 -0.15
N MET A 552 26.11 28.70 -0.41
CA MET A 552 25.90 28.12 -1.73
C MET A 552 24.52 28.51 -2.22
N ASN A 553 24.44 29.04 -3.41
CA ASN A 553 23.16 29.30 -4.04
C ASN A 553 22.76 28.06 -4.88
N LEU A 554 22.48 26.96 -4.21
CA LEU A 554 22.19 25.68 -4.85
C LEU A 554 20.82 25.61 -5.52
N GLY A 555 20.13 26.72 -5.78
CA GLY A 555 18.91 26.62 -6.52
C GLY A 555 17.77 27.52 -6.13
N LYS A 556 18.01 28.74 -5.82
CA LYS A 556 16.97 29.77 -5.99
C LYS A 556 16.65 30.00 -7.47
N MET A 557 16.85 28.98 -8.29
CA MET A 557 16.41 28.97 -9.65
C MET A 557 14.89 28.96 -9.62
N ASN A 558 14.30 30.12 -9.87
CA ASN A 558 12.86 30.33 -9.95
C ASN A 558 12.03 30.14 -8.66
N GLY A 559 12.59 30.42 -7.49
CA GLY A 559 11.77 30.57 -6.26
C GLY A 559 11.31 29.28 -5.60
N ASN A 560 11.64 28.12 -6.14
CA ASN A 560 11.17 26.82 -5.59
C ASN A 560 12.25 26.15 -4.74
N GLY A 561 11.84 25.62 -3.60
CA GLY A 561 12.73 25.06 -2.60
C GLY A 561 13.56 23.91 -3.12
N LEU A 562 14.80 23.86 -2.63
CA LEU A 562 15.66 22.70 -2.76
C LEU A 562 15.17 21.58 -1.87
N SER A 563 15.36 20.38 -2.30
CA SER A 563 15.16 19.20 -1.47
C SER A 563 16.17 18.10 -1.77
N GLY A 564 16.25 17.17 -0.86
CA GLY A 564 16.95 15.93 -1.07
C GLY A 564 18.46 16.08 -1.29
N ILE A 565 19.12 17.01 -0.57
CA ILE A 565 20.59 17.14 -0.60
C ILE A 565 21.20 15.83 -0.13
N ARG A 566 22.16 15.30 -0.92
CA ARG A 566 22.86 14.06 -0.61
C ARG A 566 24.26 14.03 -1.19
N LEU A 567 25.10 13.23 -0.56
CA LEU A 567 26.45 12.95 -1.05
C LEU A 567 26.46 11.54 -1.65
N LEU A 568 26.85 11.43 -2.91
CA LEU A 568 26.97 10.16 -3.63
C LEU A 568 28.24 10.19 -4.48
N ASP A 569 29.11 9.20 -4.34
CA ASP A 569 30.34 9.04 -5.10
C ASP A 569 31.21 10.34 -5.21
N GLY A 570 31.33 11.06 -4.09
CA GLY A 570 32.11 12.29 -4.03
C GLY A 570 31.48 13.49 -4.74
N LYS A 571 30.24 13.43 -5.12
CA LYS A 571 29.45 14.53 -5.66
C LYS A 571 28.30 14.88 -4.71
N LEU A 572 28.04 16.17 -4.56
CA LEU A 572 26.86 16.69 -3.94
C LEU A 572 25.73 16.72 -4.97
N PHE A 573 24.60 16.12 -4.63
CA PHE A 573 23.37 16.11 -5.43
C PHE A 573 22.26 16.86 -4.71
N TRP A 574 21.41 17.54 -5.47
CA TRP A 574 20.17 18.14 -4.98
C TRP A 574 19.11 18.17 -6.06
N THR A 575 17.86 18.27 -5.67
CA THR A 575 16.71 18.33 -6.56
C THR A 575 16.07 19.72 -6.56
N VAL A 576 15.75 20.22 -7.73
CA VAL A 576 14.87 21.39 -7.93
C VAL A 576 13.53 20.88 -8.45
N MET A 577 12.44 21.12 -7.70
CA MET A 577 11.16 20.49 -7.97
C MET A 577 10.42 21.06 -9.18
N ASN A 578 10.43 22.39 -9.33
CA ASN A 578 9.59 23.08 -10.31
C ASN A 578 10.43 24.14 -11.02
N GLU A 579 11.33 23.70 -11.86
CA GLU A 579 12.07 24.63 -12.72
C GLU A 579 11.18 25.05 -13.89
N ASN A 580 10.79 26.28 -13.94
CA ASN A 580 9.83 26.79 -14.91
C ASN A 580 10.51 27.30 -16.17
N PHE A 581 9.99 26.89 -17.30
CA PHE A 581 10.39 27.37 -18.64
C PHE A 581 9.17 27.93 -19.35
N PHE A 582 9.32 29.10 -19.95
CA PHE A 582 8.33 29.61 -20.86
C PHE A 582 8.51 29.00 -22.24
N THR A 583 7.49 28.34 -22.75
CA THR A 583 7.52 27.58 -24.00
C THR A 583 6.40 28.01 -24.95
N ASP A 584 6.38 27.44 -26.15
CA ASP A 584 5.32 27.64 -27.12
C ASP A 584 4.12 26.68 -26.95
N ASP A 585 4.14 25.84 -25.91
CA ASP A 585 3.05 24.93 -25.63
C ASP A 585 1.75 25.65 -25.31
N GLU A 586 0.64 24.93 -25.40
CA GLU A 586 -0.70 25.52 -25.16
C GLU A 586 -0.83 26.15 -23.76
N SER A 587 -0.09 25.63 -22.78
CA SER A 587 -0.02 26.16 -21.40
C SER A 587 0.82 27.43 -21.28
N GLY A 588 1.71 27.70 -22.24
CA GLY A 588 2.63 28.82 -22.23
C GLY A 588 3.84 28.66 -21.31
N SER A 589 3.84 27.63 -20.46
CA SER A 589 4.95 27.30 -19.57
C SER A 589 4.99 25.80 -19.28
N VAL A 590 6.22 25.28 -19.09
CA VAL A 590 6.50 23.91 -18.69
C VAL A 590 7.30 23.94 -17.39
N SER A 591 6.92 23.12 -16.44
CA SER A 591 7.66 22.92 -15.21
C SER A 591 8.40 21.59 -15.28
N GLU A 592 9.71 21.62 -15.08
CA GLU A 592 10.56 20.44 -15.03
C GLU A 592 11.11 20.23 -13.62
N MET A 593 11.29 18.98 -13.27
CA MET A 593 12.10 18.59 -12.14
C MET A 593 13.50 18.24 -12.62
N ALA A 594 14.50 18.70 -11.91
CA ALA A 594 15.89 18.45 -12.28
C ALA A 594 16.74 18.05 -11.08
N PHE A 595 17.65 17.09 -11.31
CA PHE A 595 18.80 16.85 -10.46
C PHE A 595 19.97 17.71 -10.91
N TYR A 596 20.59 18.29 -9.91
CA TYR A 596 21.86 18.97 -10.08
C TYR A 596 22.95 18.19 -9.34
N SER A 597 24.14 18.16 -9.90
CA SER A 597 25.31 17.54 -9.27
C SER A 597 26.54 18.42 -9.39
N LEU A 598 27.35 18.41 -8.33
CA LEU A 598 28.63 19.14 -8.30
C LEU A 598 29.65 18.31 -7.53
N PRO A 599 30.84 18.04 -8.09
CA PRO A 599 31.94 17.40 -7.36
C PRO A 599 32.27 18.16 -6.07
N VAL A 600 32.52 17.44 -4.99
CA VAL A 600 32.81 18.04 -3.66
C VAL A 600 34.06 18.92 -3.69
N GLU A 601 35.01 18.61 -4.53
CA GLU A 601 36.24 19.41 -4.74
C GLU A 601 35.98 20.73 -5.48
N GLU A 602 34.88 20.84 -6.22
CA GLU A 602 34.49 22.05 -6.93
C GLU A 602 33.58 22.97 -6.13
N LEU A 603 33.10 22.48 -4.98
CA LEU A 603 32.25 23.27 -4.09
C LEU A 603 33.00 24.46 -3.49
N PRO A 604 32.35 25.63 -3.33
CA PRO A 604 30.99 25.95 -3.73
C PRO A 604 30.87 26.60 -5.12
N TYR A 605 31.96 26.74 -5.88
CA TYR A 605 32.06 27.64 -7.03
C TYR A 605 32.03 26.93 -8.39
N GLY A 606 31.97 25.61 -8.41
CA GLY A 606 31.84 24.82 -9.64
C GLY A 606 30.52 25.09 -10.38
N THR A 607 30.50 24.70 -11.64
CA THR A 607 29.27 24.76 -12.44
C THR A 607 28.53 23.43 -12.31
N PRO A 608 27.33 23.41 -11.70
CA PRO A 608 26.56 22.17 -11.54
C PRO A 608 26.16 21.56 -12.88
N THR A 609 26.16 20.23 -12.92
CA THR A 609 25.59 19.48 -14.03
C THR A 609 24.12 19.30 -13.77
N ARG A 610 23.26 19.71 -14.73
CA ARG A 610 21.80 19.56 -14.67
C ARG A 610 21.34 18.34 -15.45
N MET A 611 20.40 17.59 -14.88
CA MET A 611 19.80 16.40 -15.49
C MET A 611 18.29 16.42 -15.20
N ALA A 612 17.47 16.37 -16.25
CA ALA A 612 16.02 16.27 -16.05
C ALA A 612 15.66 14.93 -15.39
N THR A 613 14.68 14.96 -14.49
CA THR A 613 14.23 13.77 -13.74
C THR A 613 12.76 13.87 -13.41
N LYS A 614 12.11 12.73 -13.14
CA LYS A 614 10.80 12.65 -12.49
C LYS A 614 10.90 12.37 -10.99
N LEU A 615 12.10 12.07 -10.51
CA LEU A 615 12.34 11.61 -9.16
C LEU A 615 12.64 12.80 -8.25
N TYR A 616 11.77 13.01 -7.27
CA TYR A 616 11.90 14.11 -6.30
C TYR A 616 12.90 13.78 -5.19
N TYR A 617 12.77 12.63 -4.61
CA TYR A 617 13.71 12.06 -3.66
C TYR A 617 13.72 10.55 -3.85
N GLY A 618 14.75 9.89 -3.35
CA GLY A 618 14.84 8.44 -3.47
C GLY A 618 15.89 7.89 -2.52
N MET A 619 15.82 6.61 -2.27
CA MET A 619 16.88 5.90 -1.57
C MET A 619 17.99 5.54 -2.57
N GLU A 620 19.21 5.54 -2.11
CA GLU A 620 20.35 5.04 -2.88
C GLU A 620 20.42 3.52 -2.76
N HIS A 621 20.58 2.87 -3.92
CA HIS A 621 20.88 1.45 -3.98
C HIS A 621 21.70 1.16 -5.22
N ASN A 622 22.89 0.59 -5.05
CA ASN A 622 23.84 0.27 -6.12
C ASN A 622 24.17 1.47 -7.04
N GLY A 623 24.42 2.65 -6.45
CA GLY A 623 24.76 3.88 -7.17
C GLY A 623 23.59 4.55 -7.90
N ARG A 624 22.39 4.02 -7.80
CA ARG A 624 21.17 4.55 -8.38
C ARG A 624 20.20 5.04 -7.31
N LEU A 625 19.36 5.99 -7.68
CA LEU A 625 18.32 6.51 -6.83
C LEU A 625 16.98 5.88 -7.20
N TRP A 626 16.22 5.44 -6.20
CA TRP A 626 14.96 4.74 -6.34
C TRP A 626 13.88 5.40 -5.51
N THR A 627 12.68 5.51 -6.05
CA THR A 627 11.48 5.89 -5.30
C THR A 627 10.29 5.07 -5.77
N ALA A 628 9.23 5.08 -4.97
CA ALA A 628 7.94 4.56 -5.39
C ALA A 628 6.86 5.57 -5.01
N GLU A 629 5.93 5.80 -5.90
CA GLU A 629 4.85 6.77 -5.72
C GLU A 629 3.55 6.27 -6.35
N THR A 630 2.50 6.98 -6.08
CA THR A 630 1.21 6.72 -6.71
C THR A 630 1.17 7.34 -8.09
N ASN A 631 0.69 6.60 -9.07
CA ASN A 631 0.38 7.16 -10.37
C ASN A 631 -0.94 7.93 -10.30
N TYR A 632 -0.86 9.25 -10.20
CA TYR A 632 -2.05 10.12 -10.08
C TYR A 632 -2.93 10.15 -11.33
N THR A 633 -2.46 9.64 -12.47
CA THR A 633 -3.23 9.61 -13.72
C THR A 633 -4.00 8.30 -13.91
N ALA A 634 -3.68 7.27 -13.12
CA ALA A 634 -4.32 5.95 -13.20
C ALA A 634 -4.67 5.44 -11.78
N THR A 635 -5.94 5.24 -11.53
CA THR A 635 -6.42 4.76 -10.23
C THR A 635 -5.90 3.35 -9.96
N GLY A 636 -5.30 3.14 -8.78
CA GLY A 636 -4.81 1.83 -8.37
C GLY A 636 -3.48 1.40 -9.00
N HIS A 637 -2.77 2.34 -9.61
CA HIS A 637 -1.42 2.12 -10.12
C HIS A 637 -0.38 2.70 -9.17
N LEU A 638 0.67 1.94 -8.93
CA LEU A 638 1.89 2.39 -8.26
C LEU A 638 3.01 2.48 -9.28
N THR A 639 3.86 3.47 -9.15
CA THR A 639 4.97 3.69 -10.06
C THR A 639 6.28 3.58 -9.29
N VAL A 640 7.18 2.70 -9.74
CA VAL A 640 8.58 2.69 -9.32
C VAL A 640 9.36 3.56 -10.29
N LEU A 641 10.05 4.53 -9.75
CA LEU A 641 10.94 5.41 -10.50
C LEU A 641 12.39 5.13 -10.11
N ALA A 642 13.28 5.11 -11.10
CA ALA A 642 14.70 4.97 -10.89
C ALA A 642 15.46 6.05 -11.69
N PHE A 643 16.59 6.50 -11.14
CA PHE A 643 17.45 7.48 -11.74
C PHE A 643 18.91 7.09 -11.56
N ASP A 644 19.67 7.12 -12.63
CA ASP A 644 21.11 6.89 -12.63
C ASP A 644 21.83 8.26 -12.66
N PRO A 645 22.45 8.68 -11.55
CA PRO A 645 23.10 9.99 -11.48
C PRO A 645 24.40 10.09 -12.32
N GLU A 646 24.95 8.96 -12.78
CA GLU A 646 26.15 8.96 -13.62
C GLU A 646 25.79 9.20 -15.09
N SER A 647 24.79 8.47 -15.63
CA SER A 647 24.34 8.62 -17.02
C SER A 647 23.29 9.71 -17.21
N GLY A 648 22.55 10.08 -16.16
CA GLY A 648 21.39 10.96 -16.22
C GLY A 648 20.15 10.29 -16.82
N GLU A 649 20.14 8.96 -16.89
CA GLU A 649 19.01 8.19 -17.38
C GLU A 649 18.01 7.90 -16.25
N SER A 650 16.75 7.85 -16.61
CA SER A 650 15.65 7.46 -15.74
C SER A 650 14.97 6.21 -16.27
N ALA A 651 14.39 5.43 -15.37
CA ALA A 651 13.53 4.31 -15.71
C ALA A 651 12.24 4.37 -14.89
N GLU A 652 11.16 3.88 -15.47
CA GLU A 652 9.83 3.89 -14.87
C GLU A 652 9.19 2.50 -15.03
N LEU A 653 8.57 2.01 -13.96
CA LEU A 653 7.81 0.77 -13.93
C LEU A 653 6.44 1.05 -13.35
N ASP A 654 5.41 0.88 -14.16
CA ASP A 654 4.02 0.98 -13.74
C ASP A 654 3.52 -0.38 -13.25
N ILE A 655 2.88 -0.39 -12.08
CA ILE A 655 2.38 -1.59 -11.40
C ILE A 655 0.87 -1.40 -11.20
N PRO A 656 0.03 -1.99 -12.04
CA PRO A 656 -1.43 -1.86 -11.98
C PRO A 656 -2.00 -2.77 -10.87
N VAL A 657 -1.71 -2.44 -9.61
CA VAL A 657 -2.04 -3.27 -8.44
C VAL A 657 -3.54 -3.53 -8.34
N ALA A 658 -4.37 -2.53 -8.63
CA ALA A 658 -5.82 -2.68 -8.56
C ALA A 658 -6.37 -3.66 -9.60
N GLU A 659 -5.79 -3.66 -10.80
CA GLU A 659 -6.20 -4.58 -11.86
C GLU A 659 -5.82 -6.04 -11.54
N TRP A 660 -4.70 -6.22 -10.85
CA TRP A 660 -4.18 -7.53 -10.49
C TRP A 660 -4.81 -8.10 -9.21
N LEU A 661 -5.28 -7.24 -8.31
CA LEU A 661 -6.02 -7.64 -7.11
C LEU A 661 -7.52 -7.62 -7.43
N ASP A 662 -8.04 -8.73 -7.91
CA ASP A 662 -9.46 -8.86 -8.23
C ASP A 662 -10.35 -8.45 -7.03
N GLY A 663 -11.41 -7.71 -7.34
CA GLY A 663 -12.34 -7.18 -6.35
C GLY A 663 -12.00 -5.79 -5.80
N VAL A 664 -10.96 -5.15 -6.33
CA VAL A 664 -10.52 -3.80 -5.94
C VAL A 664 -11.12 -2.70 -6.82
N GLU A 665 -12.07 -3.01 -7.67
CA GLU A 665 -12.74 -2.08 -8.60
C GLU A 665 -13.39 -0.86 -7.92
N GLN A 666 -13.52 -0.87 -6.59
CA GLN A 666 -14.11 0.22 -5.80
C GLN A 666 -13.08 1.04 -5.02
N SER A 667 -11.79 0.89 -5.29
CA SER A 667 -10.81 1.72 -4.61
C SER A 667 -10.85 3.16 -5.13
N ARG A 668 -10.99 4.11 -4.20
CA ARG A 668 -10.94 5.52 -4.49
C ARG A 668 -9.55 5.98 -4.91
N SER A 669 -8.54 5.48 -4.22
CA SER A 669 -7.14 5.82 -4.48
C SER A 669 -6.19 4.86 -3.79
N TRP A 670 -4.96 4.85 -4.25
CA TRP A 670 -3.84 4.21 -3.61
C TRP A 670 -2.78 5.25 -3.26
N THR A 671 -2.06 5.03 -2.16
CA THR A 671 -0.87 5.82 -1.81
C THR A 671 0.28 4.89 -1.46
N CYS A 672 1.50 5.25 -1.87
CA CYS A 672 2.70 4.58 -1.41
C CYS A 672 3.28 5.36 -0.23
N ASN A 673 3.29 4.73 0.96
CA ASN A 673 3.68 5.40 2.20
C ASN A 673 5.13 5.16 2.60
N ALA A 674 5.70 4.04 2.19
CA ALA A 674 7.09 3.68 2.46
C ALA A 674 7.60 2.65 1.45
N TYR A 675 8.90 2.61 1.24
CA TYR A 675 9.56 1.62 0.40
C TYR A 675 10.99 1.36 0.88
N LYS A 676 11.47 0.16 0.59
CA LYS A 676 12.85 -0.27 0.87
C LYS A 676 13.34 -1.19 -0.25
N MET A 677 14.62 -1.07 -0.60
CA MET A 677 15.28 -2.04 -1.46
C MET A 677 15.90 -3.14 -0.60
N THR A 678 15.65 -4.39 -0.96
CA THR A 678 16.11 -5.59 -0.26
C THR A 678 16.80 -6.55 -1.23
N GLU A 679 17.36 -7.66 -0.74
CA GLU A 679 17.93 -8.70 -1.59
C GLU A 679 16.90 -9.39 -2.50
N GLN A 680 15.62 -9.36 -2.15
CA GLN A 680 14.53 -9.98 -2.92
C GLN A 680 13.97 -9.04 -3.99
N GLY A 681 14.07 -7.74 -3.79
CA GLY A 681 13.50 -6.71 -4.63
C GLY A 681 13.11 -5.47 -3.82
N MET A 682 12.24 -4.66 -4.40
CA MET A 682 11.71 -3.48 -3.73
C MET A 682 10.44 -3.83 -2.96
N VAL A 683 10.45 -3.60 -1.66
CA VAL A 683 9.29 -3.74 -0.79
C VAL A 683 8.60 -2.39 -0.66
N LEU A 684 7.30 -2.37 -0.94
CA LEU A 684 6.44 -1.20 -0.81
C LEU A 684 5.45 -1.42 0.34
N ARG A 685 5.20 -0.38 1.14
CA ARG A 685 4.00 -0.27 1.95
C ARG A 685 3.07 0.73 1.26
N ALA A 686 1.93 0.26 0.81
CA ALA A 686 0.93 1.06 0.13
C ALA A 686 -0.39 1.01 0.88
N THR A 687 -1.16 2.10 0.82
CA THR A 687 -2.49 2.17 1.42
C THR A 687 -3.53 2.32 0.33
N GLN A 688 -4.51 1.44 0.34
CA GLN A 688 -5.68 1.44 -0.51
C GLN A 688 -6.83 2.13 0.21
N TYR A 689 -7.43 3.15 -0.39
CA TYR A 689 -8.61 3.84 0.15
C TYR A 689 -9.85 3.42 -0.63
N MET A 690 -10.88 2.97 0.07
CA MET A 690 -12.17 2.64 -0.51
C MET A 690 -13.06 3.88 -0.60
N GLU A 691 -14.05 3.89 -1.51
CA GLU A 691 -14.85 5.09 -1.81
C GLU A 691 -15.64 5.64 -0.62
N ASN A 692 -16.04 4.78 0.30
CA ASN A 692 -16.83 5.12 1.48
C ASN A 692 -16.08 4.93 2.80
N ASP A 693 -14.77 4.67 2.75
CA ASP A 693 -13.98 4.40 3.94
C ASP A 693 -13.02 5.55 4.23
N ASN A 694 -13.04 6.03 5.47
CA ASN A 694 -12.06 7.02 5.94
C ASN A 694 -10.73 6.35 6.34
N TYR A 695 -10.69 5.03 6.37
CA TYR A 695 -9.54 4.23 6.74
C TYR A 695 -9.12 3.38 5.54
N GLY A 696 -7.87 3.48 5.15
CA GLY A 696 -7.32 2.66 4.08
C GLY A 696 -6.89 1.28 4.59
N THR A 697 -6.90 0.29 3.69
CA THR A 697 -6.26 -1.00 3.93
C THR A 697 -4.79 -0.90 3.55
N ASP A 698 -3.90 -1.25 4.47
CA ASP A 698 -2.46 -1.27 4.23
C ASP A 698 -2.01 -2.59 3.59
N TRP A 699 -1.14 -2.46 2.60
CA TRP A 699 -0.57 -3.55 1.84
C TRP A 699 0.95 -3.55 1.88
N ILE A 700 1.55 -4.74 1.92
CA ILE A 700 2.94 -4.96 1.54
C ILE A 700 2.97 -5.53 0.14
N ILE A 701 3.77 -4.90 -0.73
CA ILE A 701 3.95 -5.32 -2.11
C ILE A 701 5.44 -5.52 -2.34
N LEU A 702 5.82 -6.70 -2.81
CA LEU A 702 7.20 -7.00 -3.21
C LEU A 702 7.29 -6.98 -4.73
N VAL A 703 8.14 -6.10 -5.25
CA VAL A 703 8.49 -5.99 -6.66
C VAL A 703 9.85 -6.67 -6.85
N PRO A 704 9.94 -7.82 -7.55
CA PRO A 704 11.18 -8.60 -7.62
C PRO A 704 12.26 -7.89 -8.46
N HIS A 705 13.53 -8.13 -8.14
CA HIS A 705 14.67 -7.60 -8.88
C HIS A 705 14.60 -7.91 -10.38
N ALA A 706 14.14 -9.11 -10.75
CA ALA A 706 14.00 -9.49 -12.16
C ALA A 706 13.14 -8.51 -12.96
N LEU A 707 12.15 -7.88 -12.34
CA LEU A 707 11.31 -6.86 -12.97
C LEU A 707 12.01 -5.49 -12.99
N LEU A 708 12.66 -5.11 -11.89
CA LEU A 708 13.40 -3.86 -11.76
C LEU A 708 14.62 -3.81 -12.70
N ASP A 709 15.32 -4.92 -12.85
CA ASP A 709 16.51 -5.02 -13.73
C ASP A 709 16.17 -4.94 -15.22
N ASN A 710 14.91 -5.25 -15.58
CA ASN A 710 14.41 -5.20 -16.95
C ASN A 710 13.73 -3.86 -17.30
N MET A 711 13.76 -2.86 -16.42
CA MET A 711 13.23 -1.53 -16.72
C MET A 711 13.97 -0.89 -17.90
N GLU A 712 13.24 -0.17 -18.75
CA GLU A 712 13.83 0.56 -19.86
C GLU A 712 14.40 1.89 -19.38
N TRP A 713 15.71 2.08 -19.55
CA TRP A 713 16.41 3.29 -19.16
C TRP A 713 16.48 4.27 -20.33
N GLN A 714 16.13 5.52 -20.06
CA GLN A 714 16.18 6.59 -21.06
C GLN A 714 16.50 7.93 -20.40
N ARG A 715 17.23 8.77 -21.13
CA ARG A 715 17.39 10.15 -20.71
C ARG A 715 16.09 10.90 -20.95
N LEU A 716 15.59 11.57 -19.93
CA LEU A 716 14.39 12.39 -20.08
C LEU A 716 14.74 13.64 -20.89
N PRO A 717 13.91 13.99 -21.89
CA PRO A 717 14.10 15.21 -22.64
C PRO A 717 13.89 16.42 -21.71
N SER A 718 14.72 17.43 -21.88
CA SER A 718 14.57 18.73 -21.22
C SER A 718 14.21 19.79 -22.24
N VAL A 719 13.53 20.82 -21.79
CA VAL A 719 13.29 22.04 -22.58
C VAL A 719 14.63 22.60 -23.09
N LEU A 720 15.67 22.54 -22.27
CA LEU A 720 17.00 23.04 -22.65
C LEU A 720 17.70 22.22 -23.75
N ASP A 721 17.35 20.95 -23.93
CA ASP A 721 17.94 20.11 -25.00
C ASP A 721 17.51 20.59 -26.41
N SER A 722 16.35 21.21 -26.50
CA SER A 722 15.81 21.77 -27.76
C SER A 722 15.95 23.29 -27.87
N ALA A 723 16.41 23.95 -26.79
CA ALA A 723 16.54 25.40 -26.72
C ALA A 723 17.74 25.90 -27.51
N GLU A 724 17.58 27.02 -28.19
CA GLU A 724 18.66 27.68 -28.92
C GLU A 724 19.52 28.55 -27.99
N GLU A 725 20.84 28.31 -27.92
CA GLU A 725 21.75 29.17 -27.16
C GLU A 725 21.86 30.54 -27.84
N MET A 726 21.59 31.59 -27.11
CA MET A 726 21.51 32.97 -27.60
C MET A 726 22.79 33.74 -27.22
N PRO A 727 23.30 34.58 -28.11
CA PRO A 727 24.32 35.54 -27.74
C PRO A 727 23.85 36.49 -26.66
N LEU A 728 24.66 36.77 -25.64
CA LEU A 728 24.28 37.72 -24.57
C LEU A 728 24.04 39.14 -25.09
N THR A 729 24.61 39.52 -26.24
CA THR A 729 24.32 40.79 -26.90
C THR A 729 22.86 40.91 -27.36
N GLU A 730 22.25 39.80 -27.79
CA GLU A 730 20.81 39.80 -28.14
C GLU A 730 19.95 39.88 -26.89
N ILE A 731 20.37 39.29 -25.77
CA ILE A 731 19.69 39.44 -24.48
C ILE A 731 19.72 40.89 -24.03
N GLU A 732 20.83 41.60 -24.22
CA GLU A 732 20.92 43.03 -23.93
C GLU A 732 19.95 43.87 -24.81
N GLU A 733 19.87 43.53 -26.09
CA GLU A 733 18.93 44.21 -27.00
C GLU A 733 17.45 43.95 -26.61
N VAL A 734 17.13 42.77 -26.09
CA VAL A 734 15.78 42.36 -25.73
C VAL A 734 15.40 42.86 -24.35
N PHE A 735 16.26 42.69 -23.36
CA PHE A 735 15.95 42.87 -21.94
C PHE A 735 16.79 43.98 -21.27
N GLY A 736 17.72 44.62 -21.96
CA GLY A 736 18.52 45.70 -21.37
C GLY A 736 17.63 46.84 -20.87
N GLY A 737 17.93 47.31 -19.66
CA GLY A 737 17.16 48.38 -19.04
C GLY A 737 16.61 48.04 -17.69
N GLN A 738 15.69 48.87 -17.18
CA GLN A 738 15.05 48.74 -15.88
C GLN A 738 13.63 48.29 -16.05
N TRP A 739 13.26 47.25 -15.26
CA TRP A 739 11.96 46.62 -15.25
C TRP A 739 11.36 46.64 -13.84
N ARG A 740 10.09 46.99 -13.68
CA ARG A 740 9.44 47.12 -12.38
C ARG A 740 8.12 46.40 -12.30
N ASP A 741 7.89 45.70 -11.21
CA ASP A 741 6.58 45.17 -10.85
C ASP A 741 5.73 46.31 -10.23
N LEU A 742 4.69 46.69 -10.94
CA LEU A 742 3.80 47.78 -10.52
C LEU A 742 2.66 47.32 -9.61
N SER A 743 2.58 46.03 -9.32
CA SER A 743 1.52 45.47 -8.44
C SER A 743 1.79 45.71 -6.93
N TYR A 744 3.02 46.15 -6.58
CA TYR A 744 3.42 46.45 -5.22
C TYR A 744 3.87 47.89 -5.04
N ASP A 745 3.50 48.53 -3.93
CA ASP A 745 3.81 49.97 -3.66
C ASP A 745 5.32 50.25 -3.60
N GLU A 746 6.16 49.31 -3.15
CA GLU A 746 7.61 49.40 -3.11
C GLU A 746 8.31 48.73 -4.31
N GLY A 747 7.61 48.39 -5.33
CA GLY A 747 7.89 47.72 -6.56
C GLY A 747 9.25 47.05 -6.70
N TYR A 748 9.23 45.73 -6.83
CA TYR A 748 10.43 44.96 -7.22
C TYR A 748 10.95 45.45 -8.56
N THR A 749 12.26 45.75 -8.60
CA THR A 749 12.94 46.24 -9.79
C THR A 749 14.02 45.27 -10.23
N LEU A 750 13.94 44.81 -11.48
CA LEU A 750 15.02 44.06 -12.15
C LEU A 750 15.72 45.01 -13.11
N THR A 751 17.04 45.13 -13.01
CA THR A 751 17.85 45.93 -13.95
C THR A 751 18.82 44.98 -14.69
N ILE A 752 18.78 44.99 -16.00
CA ILE A 752 19.75 44.30 -16.86
C ILE A 752 20.61 45.34 -17.57
N TYR A 753 21.91 45.31 -17.31
CA TYR A 753 22.83 46.37 -17.77
C TYR A 753 24.20 45.80 -18.10
N ARG A 754 25.00 46.55 -18.87
CA ARG A 754 26.36 46.23 -19.23
C ARG A 754 27.35 47.02 -18.36
N GLU A 755 28.36 46.27 -17.87
CA GLU A 755 29.51 46.90 -17.24
C GLU A 755 30.80 46.30 -17.84
N GLY A 756 31.57 47.12 -18.54
CA GLY A 756 32.69 46.66 -19.35
C GLY A 756 32.24 45.70 -20.48
N ASP A 757 32.86 44.54 -20.54
CA ASP A 757 32.53 43.49 -21.51
C ASP A 757 31.47 42.51 -21.05
N ALA A 758 31.00 42.62 -19.79
CA ALA A 758 30.07 41.69 -19.18
C ALA A 758 28.65 42.30 -19.04
N LEU A 759 27.62 41.44 -19.12
CA LEU A 759 26.22 41.80 -18.89
C LEU A 759 25.85 41.32 -17.50
N TYR A 760 25.11 42.13 -16.77
CA TYR A 760 24.67 41.88 -15.40
C TYR A 760 23.17 42.03 -15.27
N CYS A 761 22.59 41.31 -14.33
CA CYS A 761 21.26 41.57 -13.78
C CYS A 761 21.35 41.91 -12.31
N ARG A 762 20.41 42.76 -11.82
CA ARG A 762 20.34 43.12 -10.42
C ARG A 762 18.89 43.31 -10.00
N TRP A 763 18.50 42.64 -8.94
CA TRP A 763 17.21 42.85 -8.30
C TRP A 763 17.34 43.91 -7.21
N ALA A 764 16.58 45.00 -7.35
CA ALA A 764 16.55 46.12 -6.38
C ALA A 764 17.93 46.41 -5.74
N ASP A 765 18.06 46.09 -4.46
CA ASP A 765 19.26 46.31 -3.65
C ASP A 765 20.17 45.06 -3.54
N MET A 766 19.85 43.98 -4.28
CA MET A 766 20.70 42.78 -4.24
C MET A 766 22.01 43.00 -5.00
N GLU A 767 22.99 42.19 -4.69
CA GLU A 767 24.28 42.19 -5.41
C GLU A 767 24.08 41.82 -6.88
N PRO A 768 24.81 42.49 -7.79
CA PRO A 768 24.72 42.18 -9.22
C PRO A 768 25.12 40.71 -9.52
N GLN A 769 24.43 40.11 -10.46
CA GLN A 769 24.77 38.78 -10.98
C GLN A 769 25.15 38.91 -12.44
N GLN A 770 26.31 38.36 -12.83
CA GLN A 770 26.74 38.32 -14.20
C GLN A 770 25.95 37.32 -15.03
N LEU A 771 25.40 37.69 -16.18
CA LEU A 771 24.78 36.76 -17.11
C LEU A 771 25.89 35.90 -17.76
N VAL A 772 25.70 34.57 -17.76
CA VAL A 772 26.71 33.61 -18.25
C VAL A 772 26.30 32.99 -19.56
N LYS A 773 25.05 32.48 -19.62
CA LYS A 773 24.44 31.88 -20.81
C LYS A 773 22.98 32.23 -20.90
N ALA A 774 22.48 32.25 -22.12
CA ALA A 774 21.04 32.43 -22.37
C ALA A 774 20.54 31.43 -23.40
N TYR A 775 19.33 30.98 -23.20
CA TYR A 775 18.68 30.03 -24.09
C TYR A 775 17.29 30.59 -24.45
N LYS A 776 16.92 30.40 -25.70
CA LYS A 776 15.55 30.66 -26.15
C LYS A 776 14.74 29.38 -26.06
N THR A 777 13.79 29.36 -25.15
CA THR A 777 12.95 28.19 -24.82
C THR A 777 11.62 28.15 -25.55
N GLY A 778 11.24 29.26 -26.21
CA GLY A 778 10.06 29.42 -27.01
C GLY A 778 10.10 30.69 -27.87
N LYS A 779 9.03 31.05 -28.51
CA LYS A 779 8.96 32.30 -29.32
C LYS A 779 9.21 33.55 -28.48
N THR A 780 8.73 33.47 -27.22
CA THR A 780 8.77 34.58 -26.27
C THR A 780 9.47 34.22 -24.98
N GLY A 781 9.81 32.91 -24.77
CA GLY A 781 10.42 32.38 -23.58
C GLY A 781 11.96 32.37 -23.65
N TYR A 782 12.59 32.73 -22.53
CA TYR A 782 14.03 32.73 -22.36
C TYR A 782 14.42 32.18 -21.01
N TYR A 783 15.55 31.46 -20.98
CA TYR A 783 16.17 30.96 -19.78
C TYR A 783 17.62 31.44 -19.73
N ILE A 784 18.00 32.16 -18.68
CA ILE A 784 19.28 32.85 -18.58
C ILE A 784 19.97 32.37 -17.31
N THR A 785 21.13 31.76 -17.43
CA THR A 785 21.98 31.42 -16.29
C THR A 785 22.83 32.61 -15.87
N THR A 786 22.92 32.81 -14.57
CA THR A 786 23.68 33.93 -13.99
C THR A 786 24.75 33.41 -13.01
N ARG A 787 25.72 34.27 -12.68
CA ARG A 787 26.79 34.02 -11.70
C ARG A 787 26.92 35.22 -10.77
N ARG A 788 26.89 34.98 -9.49
CA ARG A 788 27.13 36.00 -8.43
C ARG A 788 28.60 36.30 -8.27
N ALA A 789 28.94 37.38 -7.57
CA ALA A 789 30.30 37.80 -7.29
C ALA A 789 31.12 36.74 -6.55
N ASP A 790 30.44 35.93 -5.69
CA ASP A 790 31.02 34.81 -4.97
C ASP A 790 31.28 33.57 -5.87
N GLY A 791 30.89 33.61 -7.15
CA GLY A 791 31.06 32.51 -8.09
C GLY A 791 29.88 31.55 -8.19
N THR A 792 28.88 31.65 -7.31
CA THR A 792 27.70 30.78 -7.35
C THR A 792 26.79 31.07 -8.55
N THR A 793 26.08 30.03 -9.04
CA THR A 793 25.26 30.13 -10.24
C THR A 793 23.78 30.23 -9.89
N ASP A 794 23.02 30.94 -10.70
CA ASP A 794 21.54 31.11 -10.59
C ASP A 794 20.93 31.12 -11.98
N ALA A 795 19.59 31.21 -12.10
CA ALA A 795 18.94 31.35 -13.39
C ALA A 795 17.68 32.25 -13.33
N LEU A 796 17.36 32.80 -14.47
CA LEU A 796 16.14 33.59 -14.69
C LEU A 796 15.33 32.97 -15.83
N ALA A 797 14.07 32.71 -15.61
CA ALA A 797 13.12 32.41 -16.68
C ALA A 797 12.30 33.66 -16.99
N LEU A 798 12.34 34.10 -18.23
CA LEU A 798 11.64 35.33 -18.68
C LEU A 798 10.76 35.00 -19.86
N ASP A 799 9.58 35.63 -19.90
CA ASP A 799 8.70 35.67 -21.07
C ASP A 799 8.49 37.09 -21.52
N THR A 800 8.74 37.36 -22.78
CA THR A 800 8.54 38.70 -23.36
C THR A 800 7.11 39.05 -23.68
N GLY A 801 6.18 38.09 -23.54
CA GLY A 801 4.80 38.27 -24.01
C GLY A 801 4.71 38.52 -25.52
N LYS A 802 3.61 39.03 -25.99
CA LYS A 802 3.46 39.45 -27.40
C LYS A 802 4.01 40.86 -27.58
N PRO A 803 5.14 41.06 -28.32
CA PRO A 803 5.71 42.37 -28.51
C PRO A 803 4.69 43.30 -29.22
N LYS A 804 4.58 44.51 -28.73
CA LYS A 804 3.80 45.56 -29.37
C LYS A 804 4.79 46.49 -30.07
N ASP A 805 4.60 46.67 -31.39
CA ASP A 805 5.44 47.53 -32.22
C ASP A 805 6.95 47.16 -32.22
N ASN A 806 7.27 45.87 -32.17
CA ASN A 806 8.64 45.33 -32.07
C ASN A 806 9.44 45.77 -30.82
N LYS A 807 8.78 46.29 -29.80
CA LYS A 807 9.36 46.60 -28.51
C LYS A 807 8.68 45.80 -27.41
N ILE A 808 9.51 45.19 -26.57
CA ILE A 808 9.04 44.52 -25.35
C ILE A 808 8.79 45.62 -24.34
N THR A 809 7.54 45.69 -23.84
CA THR A 809 7.13 46.68 -22.83
C THR A 809 6.77 46.01 -21.49
N ALA A 810 6.61 44.69 -21.49
CA ALA A 810 6.32 43.91 -20.30
C ALA A 810 6.99 42.55 -20.45
N MET A 811 7.44 41.96 -19.34
CA MET A 811 7.94 40.59 -19.28
C MET A 811 7.35 39.90 -18.05
N LEU A 812 7.20 38.60 -18.13
CA LEU A 812 6.80 37.76 -17.00
C LEU A 812 8.05 37.14 -16.42
N TYR A 813 8.23 37.25 -15.12
CA TYR A 813 9.23 36.54 -14.33
C TYR A 813 8.49 35.79 -13.25
N GLU A 814 8.60 34.49 -13.26
CA GLU A 814 7.78 33.64 -12.42
C GLU A 814 6.28 34.03 -12.57
N TRP A 815 5.63 34.50 -11.50
CA TRP A 815 4.26 35.02 -11.47
C TRP A 815 4.17 36.57 -11.52
N ARG A 816 5.30 37.27 -11.69
CA ARG A 816 5.40 38.74 -11.63
C ARG A 816 5.38 39.33 -13.03
N ASN A 817 4.52 40.30 -13.24
CA ASN A 817 4.48 41.08 -14.46
C ASN A 817 5.35 42.34 -14.33
N LEU A 818 6.50 42.33 -14.99
CA LEU A 818 7.43 43.46 -14.97
C LEU A 818 7.20 44.37 -16.15
N THR A 819 7.11 45.69 -15.90
CA THR A 819 6.90 46.71 -16.91
C THR A 819 8.19 47.51 -17.13
N TYR A 820 8.56 47.72 -18.39
CA TYR A 820 9.75 48.50 -18.77
C TYR A 820 9.68 49.94 -18.29
N GLN A 821 10.74 50.43 -17.63
CA GLN A 821 10.82 51.78 -17.04
C GLN A 821 11.83 52.66 -17.77
N GLY A 822 12.72 52.15 -18.63
CA GLY A 822 13.73 52.93 -19.34
C GLY A 822 15.07 52.25 -19.41
N GLU A 823 16.07 52.92 -20.01
CA GLU A 823 17.44 52.47 -20.04
C GLU A 823 18.04 52.50 -18.63
N ALA A 824 18.92 51.50 -18.35
CA ALA A 824 19.51 51.29 -17.03
C ALA A 824 20.60 52.31 -16.70
#